data_c5178f497f8eb65e2319f648244f74e4
#
_entry.id   c5178f497f8eb65e2319f648244f74e4
#
_cell.length_a   1.000
_cell.length_b   1.000
_cell.length_c   1.000
_cell.angle_alpha   90.00
_cell.angle_beta   90.00
_cell.angle_gamma   90.00
#
_symmetry.space_group_name_H-M   'P 1'
#
loop_
_entity.id
_entity.type
_entity.pdbx_description
1 polymer ?
#
loop_
_entity_poly.entity_id
_entity_poly.type
_entity_poly.pdbx_seq_one_letter_code
_entity_poly.pdbx_strand_id
1 'polypeptide(L)'
;CKILNQDLESVSIYLYEDFLKAYDDLRATQKRKEGGVFYTPKSIVDMIVSSLDELLKTKLNKNKGFNDQGVKVLDFATGTGSFLASVFEKIISKESEVFENEAIKNKFLKDIYGFELSFVPYIVARLKLGQILRKNGFVNFSDADFQIFLNNTLDLEKIANFDMFMPLENLDTEWKKARDVKHSQDLLVILGNPPYNAKSKNKGEDILELLKIYKQGLNDKNIQPLNDDYIKFMRFAQWKLLEQNKKDLFEEKKGLLGFITNNSFINGKTHRKMRESLYKSFDEIYILNLHGSDKDAKNDENVFDIKVGVCISLFVKYKDEPSNGAKVFYYSTGDNNIFSRKEKFALLDDVRQKGLNAIKWEELSLDEPYFWFIKREFKNKEYENFWALASDKAEDKKSIFLNYSSGIQTEKDNIAIQLNKQSMENVLKDFKNLTKEENVKKYNLDNSIILNTLTQYENNTGFISKIHYRPFDIQWTFYSEKQGFLGRPRYKTMQHFLDKENLGLCFIESSIHDYFSHSIVCSNITDGNFFGFRSFTAPLYLYVNNEKIPNFTSEFLAYKENHKILKDKSPEEILYFIYANLYNPRYREKYLEYLKTGFARINFEVEQKTFDDFATLGKKLVELHLFKRDLKDEIDFIFLKEDKKANFKIEKYQEKDRFIDNKIILNEDLAISPISAEIWQFTIGGYQVIKQWLKYRNDYECSKEELEHLLKMCKVIKETINLQKELNDY
;
A
#
# COMPACT_ATOMS: atom_id res chain seq x y z
N CYS A 1 -43.41 -5.07 -18.34
CA CYS A 1 -44.05 -3.72 -18.53
C CYS A 1 -43.94 -2.80 -17.34
N LYS A 2 -43.24 -3.14 -16.24
CA LYS A 2 -42.98 -2.19 -15.11
C LYS A 2 -41.61 -1.47 -15.21
N ILE A 3 -40.81 -1.80 -16.21
CA ILE A 3 -39.48 -1.18 -16.47
C ILE A 3 -39.62 0.08 -17.35
N LEU A 4 -40.75 0.31 -17.97
CA LEU A 4 -40.98 1.39 -18.95
C LEU A 4 -41.34 2.75 -18.34
N ASN A 5 -41.42 2.90 -17.02
CA ASN A 5 -41.67 4.17 -16.33
C ASN A 5 -40.49 4.67 -15.46
N GLN A 6 -39.38 4.01 -15.48
CA GLN A 6 -38.10 4.59 -15.00
C GLN A 6 -37.40 5.23 -16.18
N ASP A 7 -36.95 6.45 -16.01
CA ASP A 7 -36.18 7.24 -16.99
C ASP A 7 -35.31 6.37 -17.87
N LEU A 8 -35.68 6.13 -19.12
CA LEU A 8 -34.93 5.38 -20.12
C LEU A 8 -33.49 5.90 -20.28
N GLU A 9 -33.24 7.15 -19.88
CA GLU A 9 -31.94 7.80 -19.93
C GLU A 9 -30.98 7.33 -18.83
N SER A 10 -31.45 7.18 -17.59
CA SER A 10 -30.62 6.62 -16.52
C SER A 10 -30.32 5.14 -16.78
N VAL A 11 -31.29 4.41 -17.33
CA VAL A 11 -31.14 2.99 -17.67
C VAL A 11 -30.11 2.76 -18.77
N SER A 12 -30.04 3.61 -19.82
CA SER A 12 -29.10 3.41 -20.91
C SER A 12 -27.65 3.62 -20.54
N ILE A 13 -27.36 4.55 -19.61
CA ILE A 13 -26.00 4.85 -19.13
C ILE A 13 -25.51 3.76 -18.18
N TYR A 14 -26.34 3.35 -17.23
CA TYR A 14 -26.05 2.22 -16.34
C TYR A 14 -25.95 0.90 -17.10
N LEU A 15 -26.82 0.68 -18.11
CA LEU A 15 -26.78 -0.51 -18.97
C LEU A 15 -25.45 -0.61 -19.75
N TYR A 16 -24.88 0.50 -20.18
CA TYR A 16 -23.58 0.50 -20.87
C TYR A 16 -22.42 0.11 -19.93
N GLU A 17 -22.43 0.64 -18.72
CA GLU A 17 -21.40 0.34 -17.71
C GLU A 17 -21.54 -1.08 -17.17
N ASP A 18 -22.75 -1.54 -16.90
CA ASP A 18 -23.06 -2.92 -16.53
C ASP A 18 -22.76 -3.88 -17.68
N PHE A 19 -23.03 -3.46 -18.93
CA PHE A 19 -22.67 -4.23 -20.13
C PHE A 19 -21.13 -4.36 -20.27
N LEU A 20 -20.38 -3.29 -20.08
CA LEU A 20 -18.92 -3.38 -20.14
C LEU A 20 -18.35 -4.24 -19.00
N LYS A 21 -18.93 -4.14 -17.79
CA LYS A 21 -18.55 -5.00 -16.66
C LYS A 21 -18.84 -6.47 -16.97
N ALA A 22 -20.05 -6.77 -17.44
CA ALA A 22 -20.45 -8.12 -17.83
C ALA A 22 -19.63 -8.67 -19.02
N TYR A 23 -19.28 -7.81 -19.97
CA TYR A 23 -18.47 -8.19 -21.12
C TYR A 23 -17.02 -8.53 -20.74
N ASP A 24 -16.41 -7.75 -19.84
CA ASP A 24 -15.09 -8.03 -19.30
C ASP A 24 -15.08 -9.31 -18.46
N ASP A 25 -16.12 -9.53 -17.66
CA ASP A 25 -16.30 -10.74 -16.85
C ASP A 25 -16.50 -11.99 -17.73
N LEU A 26 -17.30 -11.89 -18.82
CA LEU A 26 -17.53 -12.98 -19.77
C LEU A 26 -16.30 -13.38 -20.59
N ARG A 27 -15.43 -12.41 -20.92
CA ARG A 27 -14.23 -12.68 -21.72
C ARG A 27 -12.99 -13.00 -20.86
N ALA A 28 -13.11 -13.00 -19.54
CA ALA A 28 -11.98 -13.10 -18.62
C ALA A 28 -10.84 -12.10 -18.94
N THR A 29 -11.18 -10.98 -19.60
CA THR A 29 -10.21 -9.95 -19.96
C THR A 29 -10.13 -8.96 -18.79
N GLN A 30 -9.08 -9.05 -17.98
CA GLN A 30 -8.82 -8.11 -16.90
C GLN A 30 -8.24 -6.77 -17.40
N LYS A 31 -8.36 -6.45 -18.70
CA LYS A 31 -7.73 -5.27 -19.32
C LYS A 31 -8.09 -3.95 -18.64
N ARG A 32 -9.33 -3.77 -18.17
CA ARG A 32 -9.74 -2.55 -17.43
C ARG A 32 -9.07 -2.47 -16.07
N LYS A 33 -9.06 -3.58 -15.32
CA LYS A 33 -8.37 -3.67 -13.99
C LYS A 33 -6.87 -3.48 -14.14
N GLU A 34 -6.26 -4.04 -15.18
CA GLU A 34 -4.84 -3.85 -15.49
C GLU A 34 -4.51 -2.41 -15.92
N GLY A 35 -5.44 -1.72 -16.57
CA GLY A 35 -5.33 -0.30 -16.92
C GLY A 35 -5.64 0.68 -15.79
N GLY A 36 -6.13 0.20 -14.63
CA GLY A 36 -6.47 1.05 -13.48
C GLY A 36 -7.66 1.98 -13.71
N VAL A 37 -8.56 1.64 -14.66
CA VAL A 37 -9.73 2.46 -15.01
C VAL A 37 -10.96 1.97 -14.27
N PHE A 38 -11.52 2.83 -13.40
CA PHE A 38 -12.67 2.51 -12.56
C PHE A 38 -13.77 3.56 -12.72
N TYR A 39 -15.01 3.10 -12.74
CA TYR A 39 -16.17 4.00 -12.70
C TYR A 39 -16.26 4.72 -11.34
N THR A 40 -16.52 6.02 -11.38
CA THR A 40 -16.61 6.85 -10.16
C THR A 40 -18.06 6.93 -9.67
N PRO A 41 -18.39 6.42 -8.47
CA PRO A 41 -19.71 6.54 -7.89
C PRO A 41 -20.24 8.00 -7.84
N LYS A 42 -21.55 8.18 -8.07
CA LYS A 42 -22.16 9.51 -8.16
C LYS A 42 -21.95 10.35 -6.89
N SER A 43 -22.03 9.76 -5.70
CA SER A 43 -21.80 10.48 -4.43
C SER A 43 -20.41 11.11 -4.35
N ILE A 44 -19.37 10.45 -4.91
CA ILE A 44 -18.00 10.97 -4.96
C ILE A 44 -17.93 12.14 -5.93
N VAL A 45 -18.46 11.96 -7.16
CA VAL A 45 -18.48 12.97 -8.20
C VAL A 45 -19.18 14.24 -7.70
N ASP A 46 -20.38 14.10 -7.19
CA ASP A 46 -21.23 15.21 -6.74
C ASP A 46 -20.61 15.95 -5.54
N MET A 47 -19.96 15.21 -4.62
CA MET A 47 -19.25 15.82 -3.49
C MET A 47 -18.10 16.68 -3.99
N ILE A 48 -17.23 16.18 -4.87
CA ILE A 48 -16.09 16.93 -5.41
C ILE A 48 -16.58 18.15 -6.16
N VAL A 49 -17.54 18.00 -7.07
CA VAL A 49 -18.10 19.12 -7.85
C VAL A 49 -18.75 20.16 -6.95
N SER A 50 -19.54 19.75 -5.95
CA SER A 50 -20.17 20.70 -5.02
C SER A 50 -19.15 21.46 -4.17
N SER A 51 -18.09 20.78 -3.71
CA SER A 51 -17.02 21.41 -2.94
C SER A 51 -16.22 22.41 -3.78
N LEU A 52 -15.93 22.08 -5.05
CA LEU A 52 -15.24 23.01 -5.96
C LEU A 52 -16.11 24.24 -6.26
N ASP A 53 -17.43 24.08 -6.43
CA ASP A 53 -18.36 25.19 -6.60
C ASP A 53 -18.42 26.11 -5.36
N GLU A 54 -18.38 25.52 -4.16
CA GLU A 54 -18.26 26.28 -2.90
C GLU A 54 -16.93 27.04 -2.83
N LEU A 55 -15.82 26.42 -3.16
CA LEU A 55 -14.49 27.02 -3.14
C LEU A 55 -14.33 28.14 -4.21
N LEU A 56 -14.94 27.97 -5.38
CA LEU A 56 -15.02 29.05 -6.39
C LEU A 56 -15.65 30.29 -5.80
N LYS A 57 -16.74 30.18 -5.04
CA LYS A 57 -17.46 31.26 -4.42
C LYS A 57 -16.72 31.88 -3.24
N THR A 58 -16.24 31.02 -2.35
CA THR A 58 -15.70 31.46 -1.06
C THR A 58 -14.23 31.89 -1.12
N LYS A 59 -13.44 31.36 -2.07
CA LYS A 59 -11.99 31.59 -2.15
C LYS A 59 -11.58 32.36 -3.39
N LEU A 60 -12.32 32.25 -4.51
CA LEU A 60 -11.94 32.87 -5.79
C LEU A 60 -12.87 34.00 -6.22
N ASN A 61 -13.81 34.41 -5.37
CA ASN A 61 -14.79 35.47 -5.64
C ASN A 61 -15.64 35.21 -6.91
N LYS A 62 -15.87 33.92 -7.25
CA LYS A 62 -16.72 33.50 -8.36
C LYS A 62 -18.13 33.24 -7.85
N ASN A 63 -18.92 34.32 -7.65
CA ASN A 63 -20.20 34.26 -6.95
C ASN A 63 -21.24 33.31 -7.58
N LYS A 64 -21.16 33.10 -8.91
CA LYS A 64 -22.01 32.12 -9.62
C LYS A 64 -21.39 30.72 -9.68
N GLY A 65 -20.22 30.50 -9.03
CA GLY A 65 -19.50 29.23 -9.04
C GLY A 65 -19.08 28.83 -10.46
N PHE A 66 -19.39 27.60 -10.88
CA PHE A 66 -19.05 27.14 -12.24
C PHE A 66 -19.65 27.97 -13.36
N ASN A 67 -20.79 28.64 -13.15
CA ASN A 67 -21.42 29.52 -14.16
C ASN A 67 -20.82 30.91 -14.22
N ASP A 68 -19.85 31.23 -13.37
CA ASP A 68 -19.21 32.54 -13.39
C ASP A 68 -18.35 32.75 -14.66
N GLN A 69 -18.23 34.00 -15.08
CA GLN A 69 -17.40 34.36 -16.23
C GLN A 69 -15.93 34.06 -15.96
N GLY A 70 -15.24 33.50 -16.97
CA GLY A 70 -13.82 33.12 -16.89
C GLY A 70 -13.53 31.84 -16.11
N VAL A 71 -14.56 31.15 -15.60
CA VAL A 71 -14.36 29.79 -14.99
C VAL A 71 -14.31 28.77 -16.10
N LYS A 72 -13.12 28.34 -16.47
CA LYS A 72 -12.87 27.24 -17.42
C LYS A 72 -12.52 25.97 -16.65
N VAL A 73 -13.12 24.84 -17.04
CA VAL A 73 -13.04 23.55 -16.36
C VAL A 73 -12.44 22.50 -17.27
N LEU A 74 -11.53 21.69 -16.76
CA LEU A 74 -10.99 20.52 -17.46
C LEU A 74 -11.22 19.25 -16.62
N ASP A 75 -11.89 18.27 -17.20
CA ASP A 75 -11.80 16.89 -16.77
C ASP A 75 -10.71 16.16 -17.57
N PHE A 76 -9.58 15.91 -16.92
CA PHE A 76 -8.40 15.34 -17.59
C PHE A 76 -8.48 13.81 -17.80
N ALA A 77 -9.49 13.15 -17.28
CA ALA A 77 -9.74 11.70 -17.41
C ALA A 77 -11.25 11.45 -17.49
N THR A 78 -11.86 11.98 -18.52
CA THR A 78 -13.31 12.18 -18.65
C THR A 78 -14.13 10.89 -18.49
N GLY A 79 -13.60 9.75 -18.92
CA GLY A 79 -14.36 8.51 -18.91
C GLY A 79 -15.68 8.66 -19.67
N THR A 80 -16.78 8.26 -19.04
CA THR A 80 -18.15 8.43 -19.57
C THR A 80 -18.76 9.82 -19.27
N GLY A 81 -17.95 10.79 -18.84
CA GLY A 81 -18.36 12.17 -18.63
C GLY A 81 -19.10 12.45 -17.32
N SER A 82 -18.91 11.63 -16.29
CA SER A 82 -19.69 11.75 -15.03
C SER A 82 -19.38 13.04 -14.28
N PHE A 83 -18.12 13.48 -14.21
CA PHE A 83 -17.76 14.76 -13.59
C PHE A 83 -18.31 15.95 -14.37
N LEU A 84 -18.16 15.95 -15.69
CA LEU A 84 -18.69 17.05 -16.52
C LEU A 84 -20.23 17.09 -16.48
N ALA A 85 -20.90 15.94 -16.44
CA ALA A 85 -22.35 15.88 -16.26
C ALA A 85 -22.77 16.53 -14.93
N SER A 86 -22.08 16.23 -13.83
CA SER A 86 -22.36 16.85 -12.52
C SER A 86 -22.10 18.38 -12.54
N VAL A 87 -21.04 18.84 -13.24
CA VAL A 87 -20.80 20.28 -13.46
C VAL A 87 -21.95 20.91 -14.23
N PHE A 88 -22.46 20.26 -15.30
CA PHE A 88 -23.62 20.74 -16.06
C PHE A 88 -24.88 20.83 -15.20
N GLU A 89 -25.21 19.76 -14.45
CA GLU A 89 -26.32 19.73 -13.51
C GLU A 89 -26.22 20.85 -12.46
N LYS A 90 -24.99 21.12 -11.97
CA LYS A 90 -24.73 22.19 -10.99
C LYS A 90 -24.95 23.60 -11.56
N ILE A 91 -24.62 23.83 -12.82
CA ILE A 91 -24.87 25.10 -13.52
C ILE A 91 -26.38 25.27 -13.74
N ILE A 92 -27.03 24.23 -14.29
CA ILE A 92 -28.47 24.26 -14.62
C ILE A 92 -29.34 24.45 -13.38
N SER A 93 -29.02 23.78 -12.26
CA SER A 93 -29.84 23.84 -11.04
C SER A 93 -29.93 25.22 -10.39
N LYS A 94 -29.09 26.16 -10.78
CA LYS A 94 -29.03 27.53 -10.22
C LYS A 94 -29.78 28.57 -11.04
N GLU A 95 -30.16 28.22 -12.25
CA GLU A 95 -30.82 29.14 -13.16
C GLU A 95 -32.34 28.89 -13.18
N SER A 96 -33.11 29.88 -12.77
CA SER A 96 -34.57 29.78 -12.76
C SER A 96 -35.19 29.93 -14.17
N GLU A 97 -34.47 30.47 -15.15
CA GLU A 97 -34.88 30.62 -16.53
C GLU A 97 -33.82 30.07 -17.48
N VAL A 98 -33.77 28.74 -17.59
CA VAL A 98 -32.75 28.04 -18.39
C VAL A 98 -33.06 28.12 -19.91
N PHE A 99 -34.31 28.31 -20.28
CA PHE A 99 -34.79 28.25 -21.66
C PHE A 99 -34.19 29.39 -22.50
N GLU A 100 -33.40 29.05 -23.54
CA GLU A 100 -32.79 29.90 -24.54
C GLU A 100 -31.67 30.86 -24.08
N ASN A 101 -31.03 30.60 -22.91
CA ASN A 101 -29.89 31.42 -22.51
C ASN A 101 -28.62 31.06 -23.31
N GLU A 102 -28.33 31.83 -24.36
CA GLU A 102 -27.18 31.63 -25.24
C GLU A 102 -25.84 31.70 -24.48
N ALA A 103 -25.79 32.48 -23.40
CA ALA A 103 -24.58 32.57 -22.56
C ALA A 103 -24.29 31.27 -21.84
N ILE A 104 -25.31 30.58 -21.32
CA ILE A 104 -25.17 29.27 -20.65
C ILE A 104 -24.80 28.19 -21.68
N LYS A 105 -25.44 28.20 -22.85
CA LYS A 105 -25.06 27.26 -23.93
C LYS A 105 -23.59 27.43 -24.34
N ASN A 106 -23.15 28.69 -24.53
CA ASN A 106 -21.76 28.96 -24.83
C ASN A 106 -20.81 28.51 -23.71
N LYS A 107 -21.22 28.61 -22.43
CA LYS A 107 -20.47 28.10 -21.30
C LYS A 107 -20.20 26.61 -21.43
N PHE A 108 -21.23 25.81 -21.72
CA PHE A 108 -21.09 24.37 -21.91
C PHE A 108 -20.23 23.97 -23.10
N LEU A 109 -20.34 24.72 -24.21
CA LEU A 109 -19.69 24.40 -25.47
C LEU A 109 -18.28 24.99 -25.61
N LYS A 110 -17.87 25.97 -24.77
CA LYS A 110 -16.60 26.69 -24.96
C LYS A 110 -15.68 26.69 -23.74
N ASP A 111 -16.22 26.55 -22.51
CA ASP A 111 -15.45 26.71 -21.28
C ASP A 111 -15.28 25.38 -20.52
N ILE A 112 -15.89 24.30 -20.98
CA ILE A 112 -15.83 22.99 -20.33
C ILE A 112 -15.16 21.99 -21.24
N TYR A 113 -14.00 21.50 -20.81
CA TYR A 113 -13.10 20.64 -21.57
C TYR A 113 -13.00 19.25 -20.97
N GLY A 114 -12.76 18.24 -21.83
CA GLY A 114 -12.51 16.86 -21.42
C GLY A 114 -11.45 16.19 -22.27
N PHE A 115 -10.60 15.36 -21.65
CA PHE A 115 -9.68 14.47 -22.33
C PHE A 115 -10.01 13.02 -21.99
N GLU A 116 -10.13 12.18 -23.01
CA GLU A 116 -10.36 10.73 -22.88
C GLU A 116 -9.49 9.97 -23.86
N LEU A 117 -8.82 8.93 -23.36
CA LEU A 117 -7.93 8.09 -24.16
C LEU A 117 -8.67 7.04 -24.98
N SER A 118 -9.79 6.55 -24.45
CA SER A 118 -10.55 5.42 -25.01
C SER A 118 -11.72 5.90 -25.85
N PHE A 119 -11.83 5.39 -27.07
CA PHE A 119 -12.84 5.83 -28.03
C PHE A 119 -14.28 5.68 -27.56
N VAL A 120 -14.61 4.55 -26.92
CA VAL A 120 -16.01 4.28 -26.52
C VAL A 120 -16.47 5.18 -25.37
N PRO A 121 -15.75 5.32 -24.24
CA PRO A 121 -16.10 6.31 -23.21
C PRO A 121 -16.20 7.74 -23.74
N TYR A 122 -15.30 8.14 -24.64
CA TYR A 122 -15.36 9.43 -25.33
C TYR A 122 -16.71 9.68 -26.05
N ILE A 123 -17.19 8.72 -26.84
CA ILE A 123 -18.50 8.83 -27.51
C ILE A 123 -19.63 8.89 -26.48
N VAL A 124 -19.61 8.03 -25.46
CA VAL A 124 -20.62 8.00 -24.39
C VAL A 124 -20.68 9.35 -23.64
N ALA A 125 -19.54 9.94 -23.34
CA ALA A 125 -19.48 11.24 -22.68
C ALA A 125 -20.18 12.34 -23.50
N ARG A 126 -19.89 12.45 -24.79
CA ARG A 126 -20.53 13.43 -25.69
C ARG A 126 -22.03 13.24 -25.79
N LEU A 127 -22.48 12.00 -25.99
CA LEU A 127 -23.92 11.67 -26.03
C LEU A 127 -24.63 12.01 -24.72
N LYS A 128 -24.04 11.66 -23.58
CA LYS A 128 -24.58 11.95 -22.25
C LYS A 128 -24.76 13.44 -21.99
N LEU A 129 -23.72 14.23 -22.29
CA LEU A 129 -23.79 15.68 -22.12
C LEU A 129 -24.79 16.31 -23.07
N GLY A 130 -24.85 15.85 -24.33
CA GLY A 130 -25.88 16.28 -25.30
C GLY A 130 -27.30 15.97 -24.82
N GLN A 131 -27.55 14.81 -24.25
CA GLN A 131 -28.84 14.46 -23.68
C GLN A 131 -29.22 15.37 -22.51
N ILE A 132 -28.27 15.68 -21.58
CA ILE A 132 -28.51 16.60 -20.47
C ILE A 132 -28.95 17.97 -20.99
N LEU A 133 -28.28 18.53 -22.00
CA LEU A 133 -28.66 19.82 -22.56
C LEU A 133 -30.03 19.77 -23.25
N ARG A 134 -30.31 18.75 -24.09
CA ARG A 134 -31.60 18.60 -24.76
C ARG A 134 -32.77 18.48 -23.77
N LYS A 135 -32.59 17.69 -22.70
CA LYS A 135 -33.58 17.51 -21.63
C LYS A 135 -33.89 18.84 -20.93
N ASN A 136 -32.93 19.73 -20.84
CA ASN A 136 -33.09 21.06 -20.24
C ASN A 136 -33.40 22.14 -21.27
N GLY A 137 -33.91 21.78 -22.46
CA GLY A 137 -34.46 22.70 -23.47
C GLY A 137 -33.44 23.39 -24.37
N PHE A 138 -32.15 23.08 -24.28
CA PHE A 138 -31.16 23.59 -25.21
C PHE A 138 -31.27 22.93 -26.58
N VAL A 139 -31.32 23.77 -27.61
CA VAL A 139 -31.39 23.36 -29.02
C VAL A 139 -30.27 24.01 -29.83
N ASN A 140 -30.18 23.70 -31.11
CA ASN A 140 -29.21 24.28 -32.04
C ASN A 140 -27.73 24.07 -31.65
N PHE A 141 -27.38 22.84 -31.25
CA PHE A 141 -26.01 22.40 -31.08
C PHE A 141 -25.85 20.94 -31.56
N SER A 142 -24.62 20.58 -31.89
CA SER A 142 -24.24 19.18 -32.19
C SER A 142 -23.45 18.60 -31.02
N ASP A 143 -23.51 17.29 -30.82
CA ASP A 143 -22.64 16.62 -29.86
C ASP A 143 -21.15 16.77 -30.22
N ALA A 144 -20.85 17.14 -31.46
CA ALA A 144 -19.51 17.49 -31.93
C ALA A 144 -19.01 18.84 -31.43
N ASP A 145 -19.88 19.73 -30.93
CA ASP A 145 -19.50 21.09 -30.46
C ASP A 145 -18.87 21.04 -29.04
N PHE A 146 -19.08 19.94 -28.29
CA PHE A 146 -18.44 19.80 -26.98
C PHE A 146 -16.92 19.74 -27.09
N GLN A 147 -16.23 20.44 -26.18
CA GLN A 147 -14.77 20.45 -26.11
C GLN A 147 -14.23 19.18 -25.39
N ILE A 148 -14.69 18.02 -25.81
CA ILE A 148 -14.20 16.72 -25.33
C ILE A 148 -13.37 16.11 -26.44
N PHE A 149 -12.15 15.74 -26.15
CA PHE A 149 -11.18 15.30 -27.16
C PHE A 149 -10.70 13.87 -26.86
N LEU A 150 -10.62 13.06 -27.93
CA LEU A 150 -9.97 11.75 -27.88
C LEU A 150 -8.47 11.97 -27.87
N ASN A 151 -7.88 12.02 -26.68
CA ASN A 151 -6.48 12.38 -26.51
C ASN A 151 -5.88 11.81 -25.22
N ASN A 152 -4.57 11.51 -25.23
CA ASN A 152 -3.82 11.20 -24.02
C ASN A 152 -3.44 12.49 -23.30
N THR A 153 -3.97 12.71 -22.10
CA THR A 153 -3.67 13.89 -21.27
C THR A 153 -2.17 14.08 -21.01
N LEU A 154 -1.44 12.98 -20.83
CA LEU A 154 -0.02 12.99 -20.47
C LEU A 154 0.93 13.12 -21.68
N ASP A 155 0.39 13.15 -22.89
CA ASP A 155 1.15 13.46 -24.09
C ASP A 155 1.18 14.97 -24.32
N LEU A 156 2.35 15.57 -24.09
CA LEU A 156 2.58 17.02 -24.12
C LEU A 156 3.40 17.48 -25.32
N GLU A 157 3.71 16.62 -26.28
CA GLU A 157 4.55 16.96 -27.42
C GLU A 157 4.04 18.19 -28.18
N LYS A 158 4.93 19.16 -28.33
CA LYS A 158 4.60 20.44 -29.01
C LYS A 158 4.52 20.30 -30.53
N ILE A 159 5.20 19.35 -31.11
CA ILE A 159 5.23 19.09 -32.56
C ILE A 159 5.30 17.60 -32.76
N ALA A 160 4.29 17.03 -33.36
CA ALA A 160 4.36 15.66 -33.85
C ALA A 160 5.02 15.64 -35.24
N ASN A 161 6.16 15.01 -35.36
CA ASN A 161 6.54 14.38 -36.62
C ASN A 161 5.67 13.13 -36.77
N PHE A 162 4.44 13.31 -37.20
CA PHE A 162 3.60 12.21 -37.64
C PHE A 162 3.95 11.89 -39.09
N ASP A 163 4.81 10.88 -39.28
CA ASP A 163 4.88 10.16 -40.53
C ASP A 163 3.57 9.34 -40.73
N MET A 164 2.71 9.96 -41.49
CA MET A 164 1.89 9.46 -42.55
C MET A 164 1.59 7.96 -42.57
N PHE A 165 0.39 7.57 -42.03
CA PHE A 165 -0.38 6.43 -42.60
C PHE A 165 -1.85 6.39 -42.12
N MET A 166 -2.50 7.54 -41.83
CA MET A 166 -3.97 7.57 -41.73
C MET A 166 -4.54 8.87 -42.30
N PRO A 167 -5.40 8.78 -43.34
CA PRO A 167 -6.15 9.93 -43.83
C PRO A 167 -7.41 10.12 -42.97
N LEU A 168 -7.30 10.84 -41.84
CA LEU A 168 -8.44 11.24 -41.05
C LEU A 168 -8.28 12.74 -40.74
N GLU A 169 -8.64 13.58 -41.70
CA GLU A 169 -8.64 15.07 -41.60
C GLU A 169 -9.34 15.59 -40.31
N ASN A 170 -10.30 14.85 -39.77
CA ASN A 170 -11.04 15.19 -38.56
C ASN A 170 -10.29 14.90 -37.26
N LEU A 171 -9.45 13.87 -37.17
CA LEU A 171 -8.64 13.56 -36.00
C LEU A 171 -7.51 14.58 -35.82
N ASP A 172 -6.92 15.07 -36.90
CA ASP A 172 -5.88 16.08 -36.84
C ASP A 172 -6.42 17.43 -36.26
N THR A 173 -7.67 17.76 -36.55
CA THR A 173 -8.34 18.92 -35.96
C THR A 173 -8.66 18.74 -34.47
N GLU A 174 -9.10 17.59 -34.02
CA GLU A 174 -9.33 17.34 -32.58
C GLU A 174 -8.02 17.34 -31.78
N TRP A 175 -6.98 16.76 -32.32
CA TRP A 175 -5.63 16.78 -31.74
C TRP A 175 -5.08 18.21 -31.59
N LYS A 176 -5.24 19.05 -32.61
CA LYS A 176 -4.85 20.46 -32.56
C LYS A 176 -5.61 21.22 -31.49
N LYS A 177 -6.92 21.02 -31.36
CA LYS A 177 -7.75 21.64 -30.31
C LYS A 177 -7.36 21.14 -28.91
N ALA A 178 -7.17 19.83 -28.71
CA ALA A 178 -6.72 19.28 -27.43
C ALA A 178 -5.37 19.86 -27.02
N ARG A 179 -4.44 20.02 -27.96
CA ARG A 179 -3.13 20.62 -27.75
C ARG A 179 -3.25 22.11 -27.40
N ASP A 180 -4.15 22.84 -28.05
CA ASP A 180 -4.43 24.23 -27.69
C ASP A 180 -4.93 24.35 -26.25
N VAL A 181 -5.84 23.48 -25.80
CA VAL A 181 -6.28 23.42 -24.39
C VAL A 181 -5.11 23.15 -23.46
N LYS A 182 -4.22 22.20 -23.80
CA LYS A 182 -3.05 21.87 -22.98
C LYS A 182 -2.04 23.03 -22.88
N HIS A 183 -1.83 23.79 -23.94
CA HIS A 183 -0.74 24.75 -24.02
C HIS A 183 -1.17 26.22 -23.99
N SER A 184 -2.38 26.57 -24.44
CA SER A 184 -2.79 27.97 -24.65
C SER A 184 -3.94 28.39 -23.75
N GLN A 185 -4.85 27.50 -23.38
CA GLN A 185 -6.01 27.89 -22.57
C GLN A 185 -5.64 28.04 -21.09
N ASP A 186 -6.06 29.15 -20.49
CA ASP A 186 -5.99 29.33 -19.05
C ASP A 186 -7.19 28.65 -18.39
N LEU A 187 -6.91 27.67 -17.54
CA LEU A 187 -7.91 26.95 -16.79
C LEU A 187 -7.99 27.45 -15.34
N LEU A 188 -9.18 27.40 -14.76
CA LEU A 188 -9.38 27.74 -13.35
C LEU A 188 -9.69 26.54 -12.48
N VAL A 189 -10.25 25.49 -13.07
CA VAL A 189 -10.58 24.25 -12.35
C VAL A 189 -10.11 23.05 -13.17
N ILE A 190 -9.42 22.11 -12.50
CA ILE A 190 -9.12 20.79 -13.06
C ILE A 190 -9.64 19.75 -12.07
N LEU A 191 -10.37 18.76 -12.58
CA LEU A 191 -11.01 17.74 -11.78
C LEU A 191 -10.94 16.37 -12.46
N GLY A 192 -11.23 15.29 -11.72
CA GLY A 192 -11.35 13.98 -12.32
C GLY A 192 -10.91 12.82 -11.39
N ASN A 193 -11.00 11.60 -11.94
CA ASN A 193 -10.49 10.38 -11.37
C ASN A 193 -9.43 9.79 -12.31
N PRO A 194 -8.13 10.09 -12.13
CA PRO A 194 -7.07 9.57 -12.99
C PRO A 194 -6.89 8.06 -12.82
N PRO A 195 -6.36 7.35 -13.83
CA PRO A 195 -6.08 5.92 -13.71
C PRO A 195 -4.99 5.62 -12.68
N TYR A 196 -5.11 4.50 -11.93
CA TYR A 196 -4.13 4.01 -10.97
C TYR A 196 -3.32 2.89 -11.60
N ASN A 197 -2.14 3.19 -12.13
CA ASN A 197 -1.31 2.20 -12.84
C ASN A 197 0.17 2.37 -12.51
N ALA A 198 0.64 1.60 -11.53
CA ALA A 198 2.05 1.61 -11.12
C ALA A 198 3.01 1.11 -12.23
N LYS A 199 2.51 0.35 -13.23
CA LYS A 199 3.26 -0.09 -14.41
C LYS A 199 2.99 0.83 -15.61
N SER A 200 2.91 2.13 -15.39
CA SER A 200 2.60 3.14 -16.39
C SER A 200 3.32 2.94 -17.72
N LYS A 201 2.56 3.06 -18.79
CA LYS A 201 3.06 3.10 -20.17
C LYS A 201 3.35 4.54 -20.65
N ASN A 202 2.92 5.55 -19.91
CA ASN A 202 3.15 6.96 -20.22
C ASN A 202 4.61 7.33 -19.88
N LYS A 203 5.48 7.30 -20.89
CA LYS A 203 6.93 7.52 -20.78
C LYS A 203 7.42 8.66 -21.68
N GLY A 204 6.54 9.55 -22.14
CA GLY A 204 6.90 10.74 -22.92
C GLY A 204 7.91 11.62 -22.17
N GLU A 205 8.84 12.22 -22.87
CA GLU A 205 9.92 13.01 -22.27
C GLU A 205 9.37 14.21 -21.47
N ASP A 206 8.39 14.92 -21.99
CA ASP A 206 7.81 16.10 -21.37
C ASP A 206 7.19 15.79 -20.01
N ILE A 207 6.39 14.73 -19.89
CA ILE A 207 5.77 14.39 -18.61
C ILE A 207 6.81 13.85 -17.62
N LEU A 208 7.85 13.17 -18.10
CA LEU A 208 8.95 12.73 -17.24
C LEU A 208 9.79 13.92 -16.75
N GLU A 209 9.98 14.95 -17.58
CA GLU A 209 10.63 16.20 -17.19
C GLU A 209 9.83 16.91 -16.11
N LEU A 210 8.52 17.11 -16.31
CA LEU A 210 7.65 17.69 -15.29
C LEU A 210 7.73 16.92 -13.96
N LEU A 211 7.86 15.59 -14.02
CA LEU A 211 7.88 14.74 -12.83
C LEU A 211 9.20 14.85 -12.03
N LYS A 212 10.27 15.44 -12.59
CA LYS A 212 11.55 15.62 -11.90
C LYS A 212 11.42 16.38 -10.58
N ILE A 213 10.53 17.38 -10.50
CA ILE A 213 10.30 18.14 -9.27
C ILE A 213 9.87 17.26 -8.08
N TYR A 214 9.13 16.18 -8.35
CA TYR A 214 8.71 15.22 -7.31
C TYR A 214 9.80 14.22 -6.95
N LYS A 215 10.88 14.15 -7.72
CA LYS A 215 12.00 13.19 -7.57
C LYS A 215 13.29 13.85 -7.11
N GLN A 216 13.45 15.16 -7.33
CA GLN A 216 14.68 15.87 -7.04
C GLN A 216 15.03 15.81 -5.53
N GLY A 217 16.27 15.42 -5.23
CA GLY A 217 16.76 15.29 -3.85
C GLY A 217 16.27 14.02 -3.12
N LEU A 218 15.65 13.05 -3.82
CA LEU A 218 15.38 11.73 -3.28
C LEU A 218 16.59 10.81 -3.47
N ASN A 219 17.08 10.24 -2.36
CA ASN A 219 18.15 9.24 -2.36
C ASN A 219 17.60 7.83 -2.08
N ASP A 220 16.32 7.61 -2.36
CA ASP A 220 15.66 6.31 -2.12
C ASP A 220 16.07 5.30 -3.20
N LYS A 221 16.37 4.06 -2.80
CA LYS A 221 16.70 2.96 -3.73
C LYS A 221 15.58 2.63 -4.71
N ASN A 222 14.33 2.91 -4.33
CA ASN A 222 13.16 2.64 -5.15
C ASN A 222 12.23 3.85 -5.22
N ILE A 223 12.28 4.57 -6.32
CA ILE A 223 11.38 5.69 -6.63
C ILE A 223 10.27 5.33 -7.63
N GLN A 224 10.10 4.05 -7.94
CA GLN A 224 9.07 3.57 -8.88
C GLN A 224 7.64 4.01 -8.52
N PRO A 225 7.22 4.10 -7.24
CA PRO A 225 5.89 4.58 -6.89
C PRO A 225 5.55 5.96 -7.47
N LEU A 226 6.55 6.83 -7.67
CA LEU A 226 6.35 8.15 -8.30
C LEU A 226 6.08 8.09 -9.81
N ASN A 227 6.18 6.93 -10.44
CA ASN A 227 5.85 6.75 -11.85
C ASN A 227 4.41 6.28 -12.08
N ASP A 228 3.60 6.09 -11.04
CA ASP A 228 2.18 5.76 -11.17
C ASP A 228 1.45 6.84 -11.98
N ASP A 229 0.49 6.42 -12.81
CA ASP A 229 -0.20 7.34 -13.71
C ASP A 229 -0.92 8.46 -12.94
N TYR A 230 -1.60 8.17 -11.82
CA TYR A 230 -2.27 9.21 -11.04
C TYR A 230 -1.31 10.31 -10.55
N ILE A 231 -0.06 9.98 -10.22
CA ILE A 231 0.98 10.96 -9.84
C ILE A 231 1.32 11.87 -11.01
N LYS A 232 1.44 11.31 -12.23
CA LYS A 232 1.69 12.08 -13.45
C LYS A 232 0.52 13.00 -13.78
N PHE A 233 -0.72 12.53 -13.61
CA PHE A 233 -1.92 13.35 -13.78
C PHE A 233 -1.97 14.50 -12.76
N MET A 234 -1.66 14.25 -11.50
CA MET A 234 -1.59 15.32 -10.49
C MET A 234 -0.48 16.33 -10.83
N ARG A 235 0.69 15.86 -11.29
CA ARG A 235 1.77 16.76 -11.73
C ARG A 235 1.40 17.58 -12.95
N PHE A 236 0.77 16.96 -13.95
CA PHE A 236 0.22 17.66 -15.10
C PHE A 236 -0.76 18.77 -14.66
N ALA A 237 -1.70 18.45 -13.77
CA ALA A 237 -2.70 19.41 -13.30
C ALA A 237 -2.06 20.58 -12.54
N GLN A 238 -1.09 20.31 -11.63
CA GLN A 238 -0.33 21.36 -10.94
C GLN A 238 0.39 22.28 -11.93
N TRP A 239 1.12 21.71 -12.89
CA TRP A 239 1.83 22.45 -13.90
C TRP A 239 0.87 23.29 -14.78
N LYS A 240 -0.20 22.65 -15.28
CA LYS A 240 -1.17 23.29 -16.16
C LYS A 240 -1.87 24.47 -15.49
N LEU A 241 -2.22 24.31 -14.21
CA LEU A 241 -2.95 25.34 -13.48
C LEU A 241 -2.05 26.48 -13.02
N LEU A 242 -0.84 26.20 -12.53
CA LEU A 242 -0.05 27.17 -11.78
C LEU A 242 1.25 27.62 -12.48
N GLU A 243 1.80 26.83 -13.38
CA GLU A 243 3.14 27.09 -13.93
C GLU A 243 3.11 27.48 -15.41
N GLN A 244 2.16 26.93 -16.14
CA GLN A 244 2.06 27.20 -17.58
C GLN A 244 1.56 28.59 -17.87
N ASN A 245 2.04 29.22 -18.98
CA ASN A 245 1.63 30.52 -19.45
C ASN A 245 1.78 31.69 -18.44
N LYS A 246 2.67 31.57 -17.46
CA LYS A 246 3.04 32.72 -16.63
C LYS A 246 3.68 33.79 -17.51
N LYS A 247 3.25 35.03 -17.33
CA LYS A 247 3.78 36.19 -18.07
C LYS A 247 5.19 36.56 -17.59
N ASP A 248 5.43 36.35 -16.30
CA ASP A 248 6.74 36.47 -15.67
C ASP A 248 6.87 35.53 -14.50
N LEU A 249 8.05 35.49 -13.87
CA LEU A 249 8.35 34.58 -12.73
C LEU A 249 7.58 34.92 -11.43
N PHE A 250 7.03 36.16 -11.37
CA PHE A 250 6.33 36.67 -10.19
C PHE A 250 4.81 36.58 -10.32
N GLU A 251 4.29 36.19 -11.50
CA GLU A 251 2.85 36.01 -11.68
C GLU A 251 2.37 34.80 -10.92
N GLU A 252 1.46 35.01 -9.97
CA GLU A 252 0.79 33.93 -9.26
C GLU A 252 -0.56 33.60 -9.88
N LYS A 253 -0.68 32.42 -10.45
CA LYS A 253 -1.93 31.90 -11.02
C LYS A 253 -2.82 31.32 -9.93
N LYS A 254 -4.13 31.56 -10.06
CA LYS A 254 -5.16 31.06 -9.15
C LYS A 254 -5.86 29.86 -9.75
N GLY A 255 -6.41 28.97 -8.89
CA GLY A 255 -7.23 27.87 -9.37
C GLY A 255 -7.46 26.77 -8.35
N LEU A 256 -8.27 25.82 -8.77
CA LEU A 256 -8.71 24.68 -7.98
C LEU A 256 -8.40 23.36 -8.66
N LEU A 257 -7.95 22.38 -7.87
CA LEU A 257 -7.88 20.99 -8.29
C LEU A 257 -8.78 20.13 -7.39
N GLY A 258 -9.52 19.19 -8.00
CA GLY A 258 -10.38 18.26 -7.25
C GLY A 258 -10.29 16.83 -7.78
N PHE A 259 -9.73 15.91 -6.99
CA PHE A 259 -9.44 14.57 -7.42
C PHE A 259 -9.93 13.51 -6.43
N ILE A 260 -10.27 12.33 -6.96
CA ILE A 260 -10.19 11.10 -6.17
C ILE A 260 -9.03 10.25 -6.72
N THR A 261 -8.15 9.79 -5.84
CA THR A 261 -6.92 9.08 -6.22
C THR A 261 -6.60 7.96 -5.23
N ASN A 262 -5.66 7.09 -5.61
CA ASN A 262 -4.97 6.23 -4.65
C ASN A 262 -4.37 7.09 -3.54
N ASN A 263 -4.55 6.67 -2.27
CA ASN A 263 -4.13 7.43 -1.09
C ASN A 263 -2.63 7.25 -0.74
N SER A 264 -1.86 6.48 -1.51
CA SER A 264 -0.45 6.22 -1.17
C SER A 264 0.41 7.49 -1.10
N PHE A 265 0.05 8.57 -1.82
CA PHE A 265 0.84 9.80 -1.79
C PHE A 265 0.72 10.57 -0.47
N ILE A 266 -0.39 10.41 0.30
CA ILE A 266 -0.58 11.14 1.56
C ILE A 266 0.36 10.66 2.67
N ASN A 267 0.78 9.36 2.64
CA ASN A 267 1.58 8.74 3.68
C ASN A 267 2.81 7.95 3.18
N GLY A 268 3.02 7.83 1.87
CA GLY A 268 4.18 7.14 1.32
C GLY A 268 5.47 7.94 1.51
N LYS A 269 6.56 7.30 2.00
CA LYS A 269 7.86 7.95 2.22
C LYS A 269 8.44 8.53 0.94
N THR A 270 8.40 7.77 -0.14
CA THR A 270 8.93 8.16 -1.46
C THR A 270 8.22 9.39 -2.01
N HIS A 271 6.98 9.66 -1.59
CA HIS A 271 6.18 10.80 -2.06
C HIS A 271 6.46 12.13 -1.31
N ARG A 272 7.46 12.17 -0.40
CA ARG A 272 7.74 13.37 0.40
C ARG A 272 8.02 14.62 -0.42
N LYS A 273 8.77 14.49 -1.52
CA LYS A 273 9.06 15.65 -2.41
C LYS A 273 7.86 16.08 -3.23
N MET A 274 6.96 15.16 -3.57
CA MET A 274 5.67 15.47 -4.16
C MET A 274 4.82 16.29 -3.17
N ARG A 275 4.69 15.82 -1.92
CA ARG A 275 3.93 16.56 -0.88
C ARG A 275 4.55 17.92 -0.58
N GLU A 276 5.88 18.01 -0.49
CA GLU A 276 6.58 19.28 -0.34
C GLU A 276 6.25 20.25 -1.48
N SER A 277 6.26 19.77 -2.74
CA SER A 277 5.91 20.58 -3.91
C SER A 277 4.45 21.06 -3.86
N LEU A 278 3.50 20.17 -3.53
CA LEU A 278 2.09 20.52 -3.40
C LEU A 278 1.87 21.50 -2.23
N TYR A 279 2.49 21.26 -1.08
CA TYR A 279 2.43 22.14 0.09
C TYR A 279 2.93 23.56 -0.20
N LYS A 280 4.01 23.69 -0.98
CA LYS A 280 4.58 24.99 -1.37
C LYS A 280 3.82 25.68 -2.49
N SER A 281 3.02 24.97 -3.27
CA SER A 281 2.33 25.53 -4.45
C SER A 281 0.92 26.04 -4.15
N PHE A 282 0.21 25.48 -3.20
CA PHE A 282 -1.17 25.84 -2.88
C PHE A 282 -1.27 26.59 -1.57
N ASP A 283 -2.41 27.27 -1.34
CA ASP A 283 -2.69 27.98 -0.10
C ASP A 283 -3.49 27.14 0.89
N GLU A 284 -4.40 26.28 0.38
CA GLU A 284 -5.15 25.33 1.16
C GLU A 284 -5.20 23.96 0.46
N ILE A 285 -5.13 22.89 1.25
CA ILE A 285 -5.25 21.51 0.76
C ILE A 285 -6.21 20.76 1.70
N TYR A 286 -7.24 20.14 1.14
CA TYR A 286 -8.19 19.31 1.88
C TYR A 286 -7.99 17.84 1.50
N ILE A 287 -7.76 16.99 2.46
CA ILE A 287 -7.56 15.53 2.29
C ILE A 287 -8.63 14.78 3.06
N LEU A 288 -9.58 14.19 2.34
CA LEU A 288 -10.56 13.26 2.87
C LEU A 288 -10.10 11.83 2.57
N ASN A 289 -9.48 11.18 3.57
CA ASN A 289 -8.99 9.81 3.44
C ASN A 289 -10.14 8.82 3.66
N LEU A 290 -10.54 8.13 2.60
CA LEU A 290 -11.63 7.15 2.59
C LEU A 290 -11.15 5.71 2.89
N HIS A 291 -9.84 5.47 2.97
CA HIS A 291 -9.27 4.15 3.23
C HIS A 291 -9.74 3.05 2.25
N GLY A 292 -9.99 1.84 2.76
CA GLY A 292 -10.50 0.70 1.99
C GLY A 292 -9.44 -0.14 1.30
N SER A 293 -8.19 -0.12 1.79
CA SER A 293 -7.13 -1.00 1.35
C SER A 293 -7.25 -2.38 2.01
N ASP A 294 -6.82 -3.45 1.33
CA ASP A 294 -6.65 -4.79 1.92
C ASP A 294 -5.78 -4.79 3.19
N LYS A 295 -5.06 -3.71 3.46
CA LYS A 295 -4.16 -3.52 4.60
C LYS A 295 -4.81 -2.77 5.76
N ASP A 296 -5.97 -2.18 5.52
CA ASP A 296 -6.75 -1.48 6.52
C ASP A 296 -7.51 -2.47 7.43
N ALA A 297 -8.36 -2.00 8.32
CA ALA A 297 -9.16 -2.87 9.18
C ALA A 297 -10.01 -3.85 8.35
N LYS A 298 -10.23 -5.07 8.83
CA LYS A 298 -10.95 -6.13 8.09
C LYS A 298 -12.36 -5.76 7.63
N ASN A 299 -12.98 -4.82 8.31
CA ASN A 299 -14.32 -4.31 8.03
C ASN A 299 -14.33 -2.99 7.27
N ASP A 300 -13.18 -2.49 6.86
CA ASP A 300 -13.06 -1.22 6.14
C ASP A 300 -13.30 -1.42 4.63
N GLU A 301 -14.51 -1.15 4.19
CA GLU A 301 -14.92 -1.33 2.80
C GLU A 301 -14.43 -0.19 1.91
N ASN A 302 -13.88 -0.53 0.76
CA ASN A 302 -13.53 0.45 -0.26
C ASN A 302 -14.78 1.00 -0.97
N VAL A 303 -14.75 2.28 -1.34
CA VAL A 303 -15.82 2.90 -2.16
C VAL A 303 -15.80 2.43 -3.62
N PHE A 304 -14.74 1.76 -4.04
CA PHE A 304 -14.60 1.04 -5.31
C PHE A 304 -14.39 -0.47 -5.08
N ASP A 305 -14.49 -1.25 -6.13
CA ASP A 305 -14.16 -2.70 -6.07
C ASP A 305 -12.66 -2.95 -6.32
N ILE A 306 -11.80 -2.28 -5.52
CA ILE A 306 -10.34 -2.34 -5.60
C ILE A 306 -9.70 -2.64 -4.23
N LYS A 307 -8.41 -2.98 -4.26
CA LYS A 307 -7.62 -3.38 -3.08
C LYS A 307 -6.72 -2.28 -2.53
N VAL A 308 -6.70 -1.11 -3.14
CA VAL A 308 -5.89 0.04 -2.72
C VAL A 308 -6.78 1.10 -2.11
N GLY A 309 -6.33 1.69 -1.01
CA GLY A 309 -7.06 2.77 -0.36
C GLY A 309 -7.13 4.02 -1.25
N VAL A 310 -8.18 4.81 -1.05
CA VAL A 310 -8.42 6.03 -1.84
C VAL A 310 -8.65 7.25 -0.96
N CYS A 311 -8.36 8.42 -1.50
CA CYS A 311 -8.68 9.70 -0.86
C CYS A 311 -9.22 10.70 -1.87
N ILE A 312 -10.08 11.59 -1.41
CA ILE A 312 -10.47 12.80 -2.14
C ILE A 312 -9.54 13.93 -1.71
N SER A 313 -9.03 14.67 -2.68
CA SER A 313 -8.10 15.79 -2.46
C SER A 313 -8.58 17.02 -3.18
N LEU A 314 -8.67 18.15 -2.46
CA LEU A 314 -8.96 19.44 -3.04
C LEU A 314 -7.78 20.37 -2.77
N PHE A 315 -7.27 21.02 -3.82
CA PHE A 315 -6.14 21.95 -3.74
C PHE A 315 -6.61 23.33 -4.19
N VAL A 316 -6.28 24.35 -3.41
CA VAL A 316 -6.79 25.71 -3.58
C VAL A 316 -5.64 26.70 -3.63
N LYS A 317 -5.52 27.43 -4.73
CA LYS A 317 -4.61 28.58 -4.88
C LYS A 317 -5.44 29.84 -5.16
N TYR A 318 -5.42 30.79 -4.22
CA TYR A 318 -6.23 32.02 -4.31
C TYR A 318 -5.47 33.31 -4.01
N LYS A 319 -4.31 33.23 -3.35
CA LYS A 319 -3.47 34.39 -3.04
C LYS A 319 -2.68 34.83 -4.26
N ASP A 320 -2.41 36.12 -4.33
CA ASP A 320 -1.56 36.75 -5.37
C ASP A 320 -0.05 36.67 -4.99
N GLU A 321 0.28 36.02 -3.88
CA GLU A 321 1.64 35.88 -3.38
C GLU A 321 2.07 34.41 -3.42
N PRO A 322 3.38 34.10 -3.53
CA PRO A 322 3.89 32.76 -3.36
C PRO A 322 3.43 32.16 -2.03
N SER A 323 3.09 30.88 -2.04
CA SER A 323 2.67 30.21 -0.81
C SER A 323 3.87 29.98 0.11
N ASN A 324 3.78 30.39 1.38
CA ASN A 324 4.72 30.07 2.43
C ASN A 324 4.45 28.67 3.06
N GLY A 325 3.61 27.88 2.43
CA GLY A 325 3.10 26.60 2.87
C GLY A 325 1.59 26.60 3.00
N ALA A 326 0.96 25.55 2.48
CA ALA A 326 -0.49 25.41 2.51
C ALA A 326 -1.00 25.12 3.92
N LYS A 327 -2.19 25.60 4.26
CA LYS A 327 -2.96 25.00 5.34
C LYS A 327 -3.48 23.65 4.87
N VAL A 328 -3.14 22.57 5.55
CA VAL A 328 -3.57 21.23 5.18
C VAL A 328 -4.63 20.73 6.15
N PHE A 329 -5.83 20.49 5.65
CA PHE A 329 -6.98 20.03 6.38
C PHE A 329 -7.19 18.55 6.09
N TYR A 330 -7.23 17.74 7.15
CA TYR A 330 -7.32 16.30 7.07
C TYR A 330 -8.59 15.77 7.76
N TYR A 331 -9.20 14.76 7.16
CA TYR A 331 -10.24 13.96 7.76
C TYR A 331 -10.07 12.51 7.32
N SER A 332 -10.20 11.56 8.26
CA SER A 332 -10.09 10.13 8.05
C SER A 332 -11.38 9.43 8.43
N THR A 333 -11.95 8.65 7.52
CA THR A 333 -13.10 7.80 7.82
C THR A 333 -12.76 6.73 8.86
N GLY A 334 -11.53 6.18 8.81
CA GLY A 334 -11.04 5.20 9.78
C GLY A 334 -10.98 5.75 11.20
N ASP A 335 -10.40 6.95 11.39
CA ASP A 335 -10.29 7.60 12.71
C ASP A 335 -11.66 7.95 13.30
N ASN A 336 -12.68 8.06 12.47
CA ASN A 336 -14.06 8.37 12.86
C ASN A 336 -14.99 7.15 12.86
N ASN A 337 -14.45 5.92 12.76
CA ASN A 337 -15.16 4.66 12.77
C ASN A 337 -16.23 4.53 11.66
N ILE A 338 -15.98 5.13 10.50
CA ILE A 338 -16.81 5.07 9.29
C ILE A 338 -16.19 4.03 8.35
N PHE A 339 -16.63 2.78 8.44
CA PHE A 339 -15.98 1.67 7.74
C PHE A 339 -16.76 1.15 6.55
N SER A 340 -18.11 1.09 6.64
CA SER A 340 -18.90 0.56 5.55
C SER A 340 -18.99 1.52 4.37
N ARG A 341 -19.06 0.97 3.15
CA ARG A 341 -19.25 1.75 1.92
C ARG A 341 -20.48 2.64 1.99
N LYS A 342 -21.57 2.15 2.60
CA LYS A 342 -22.82 2.90 2.77
C LYS A 342 -22.63 4.14 3.65
N GLU A 343 -21.93 4.01 4.77
CA GLU A 343 -21.65 5.15 5.67
C GLU A 343 -20.74 6.18 5.00
N LYS A 344 -19.74 5.73 4.24
CA LYS A 344 -18.86 6.61 3.47
C LYS A 344 -19.67 7.41 2.44
N PHE A 345 -20.59 6.79 1.69
CA PHE A 345 -21.45 7.52 0.76
C PHE A 345 -22.38 8.49 1.46
N ALA A 346 -22.93 8.12 2.62
CA ALA A 346 -23.77 9.04 3.42
C ALA A 346 -22.98 10.28 3.87
N LEU A 347 -21.72 10.11 4.29
CA LEU A 347 -20.83 11.23 4.62
C LEU A 347 -20.59 12.13 3.40
N LEU A 348 -20.32 11.56 2.23
CA LEU A 348 -20.11 12.32 0.99
C LEU A 348 -21.37 13.10 0.58
N ASP A 349 -22.54 12.49 0.72
CA ASP A 349 -23.82 13.14 0.43
C ASP A 349 -24.13 14.28 1.42
N ASP A 350 -23.73 14.14 2.69
CA ASP A 350 -23.85 15.20 3.69
C ASP A 350 -22.95 16.41 3.35
N VAL A 351 -21.69 16.16 2.96
CA VAL A 351 -20.79 17.22 2.48
C VAL A 351 -21.33 17.88 1.22
N ARG A 352 -21.86 17.12 0.27
CA ARG A 352 -22.51 17.65 -0.93
C ARG A 352 -23.64 18.64 -0.60
N GLN A 353 -24.44 18.34 0.43
CA GLN A 353 -25.61 19.15 0.81
C GLN A 353 -25.25 20.36 1.68
N LYS A 354 -24.35 20.18 2.66
CA LYS A 354 -24.06 21.17 3.70
C LYS A 354 -22.74 21.93 3.47
N GLY A 355 -21.95 21.53 2.45
CA GLY A 355 -20.63 22.07 2.17
C GLY A 355 -19.51 21.44 2.98
N LEU A 356 -18.29 21.94 2.78
CA LEU A 356 -17.07 21.41 3.43
C LEU A 356 -17.14 21.47 4.97
N ASN A 357 -17.93 22.39 5.53
CA ASN A 357 -18.12 22.52 6.98
C ASN A 357 -18.93 21.38 7.60
N ALA A 358 -19.53 20.47 6.81
CA ALA A 358 -20.19 19.25 7.30
C ALA A 358 -19.19 18.30 7.99
N ILE A 359 -17.91 18.44 7.67
CA ILE A 359 -16.80 17.64 8.23
C ILE A 359 -16.01 18.52 9.22
N LYS A 360 -15.68 17.96 10.38
CA LYS A 360 -14.75 18.58 11.32
C LYS A 360 -13.32 18.31 10.88
N TRP A 361 -12.80 19.14 10.02
CA TRP A 361 -11.43 19.07 9.54
C TRP A 361 -10.42 19.29 10.67
N GLU A 362 -9.35 18.53 10.67
CA GLU A 362 -8.17 18.74 11.50
C GLU A 362 -7.09 19.44 10.67
N GLU A 363 -6.61 20.61 11.10
CA GLU A 363 -5.48 21.29 10.47
C GLU A 363 -4.19 20.60 10.91
N LEU A 364 -3.42 20.10 9.94
CA LEU A 364 -2.18 19.37 10.18
C LEU A 364 -1.00 20.33 10.32
N SER A 365 -0.14 20.07 11.30
CA SER A 365 1.22 20.60 11.34
C SER A 365 2.16 19.69 10.57
N LEU A 366 2.80 20.22 9.52
CA LEU A 366 3.64 19.43 8.64
C LEU A 366 5.12 19.64 8.96
N ASP A 367 5.82 18.54 9.28
CA ASP A 367 7.24 18.54 9.58
C ASP A 367 8.08 18.02 8.40
N GLU A 368 9.24 18.69 8.18
CA GLU A 368 10.28 18.15 7.29
C GLU A 368 10.86 16.83 7.87
N PRO A 369 11.40 15.95 7.03
CA PRO A 369 11.46 16.04 5.56
C PRO A 369 10.26 15.42 4.87
N TYR A 370 9.25 14.94 5.59
CA TYR A 370 8.21 14.08 5.03
C TYR A 370 6.93 14.79 4.60
N PHE A 371 6.59 15.92 5.23
CA PHE A 371 5.35 16.68 4.93
C PHE A 371 4.12 15.78 4.86
N TRP A 372 3.87 14.98 5.92
CA TRP A 372 2.79 14.00 5.93
C TRP A 372 1.41 14.65 5.79
N PHE A 373 0.61 14.21 4.81
CA PHE A 373 -0.79 14.65 4.66
C PHE A 373 -1.75 13.73 5.43
N ILE A 374 -1.29 13.20 6.53
CA ILE A 374 -2.05 12.44 7.51
C ILE A 374 -1.65 12.90 8.91
N LYS A 375 -2.52 12.65 9.88
CA LYS A 375 -2.20 12.89 11.28
C LYS A 375 -1.04 11.99 11.72
N ARG A 376 0.04 12.60 12.17
CA ARG A 376 1.17 11.92 12.82
C ARG A 376 1.71 12.81 13.92
N GLU A 377 1.90 12.23 15.09
CA GLU A 377 2.43 12.95 16.25
C GLU A 377 3.78 12.35 16.65
N PHE A 378 4.87 12.97 16.22
CA PHE A 378 6.23 12.63 16.65
C PHE A 378 6.59 13.34 17.96
N LYS A 379 6.03 12.87 19.09
CA LYS A 379 6.20 13.52 20.39
C LYS A 379 7.58 13.29 21.02
N ASN A 380 8.23 12.19 20.71
CA ASN A 380 9.43 11.70 21.38
C ASN A 380 10.67 11.86 20.48
N LYS A 381 11.08 13.11 20.21
CA LYS A 381 12.17 13.44 19.27
C LYS A 381 13.54 12.84 19.66
N GLU A 382 13.73 12.46 20.93
CA GLU A 382 14.90 11.75 21.40
C GLU A 382 15.15 10.43 20.65
N TYR A 383 14.09 9.80 20.09
CA TYR A 383 14.16 8.55 19.34
C TYR A 383 15.06 8.67 18.10
N GLU A 384 15.12 9.82 17.47
CA GLU A 384 15.94 10.06 16.29
C GLU A 384 17.45 9.95 16.59
N ASN A 385 17.83 10.13 17.85
CA ASN A 385 19.21 9.99 18.32
C ASN A 385 19.60 8.54 18.63
N PHE A 386 18.66 7.61 18.70
CA PHE A 386 18.92 6.21 19.00
C PHE A 386 19.57 5.48 17.82
N TRP A 387 20.18 4.33 18.06
CA TRP A 387 20.81 3.48 17.08
C TRP A 387 19.77 2.66 16.30
N ALA A 388 19.69 2.82 14.97
CA ALA A 388 18.80 2.05 14.13
C ALA A 388 19.30 0.60 13.98
N LEU A 389 18.40 -0.38 13.91
CA LEU A 389 18.80 -1.75 13.61
C LEU A 389 19.58 -1.84 12.29
N ALA A 390 19.12 -1.10 11.27
CA ALA A 390 19.73 -1.05 9.96
C ALA A 390 19.48 0.32 9.32
N SER A 391 20.23 0.68 8.28
CA SER A 391 20.00 1.89 7.51
C SER A 391 20.19 1.65 6.01
N ASP A 392 19.23 2.09 5.23
CA ASP A 392 19.35 2.11 3.76
C ASP A 392 20.05 3.36 3.22
N LYS A 393 20.29 4.34 4.08
CA LYS A 393 20.92 5.62 3.72
C LYS A 393 22.40 5.60 4.06
N ALA A 394 23.25 5.89 3.08
CA ALA A 394 24.69 6.03 3.29
C ALA A 394 25.08 7.13 4.29
N GLU A 395 24.16 8.09 4.51
CA GLU A 395 24.35 9.23 5.40
C GLU A 395 23.98 8.92 6.86
N ASP A 396 23.17 7.88 7.11
CA ASP A 396 22.77 7.48 8.46
C ASP A 396 23.84 6.59 9.11
N LYS A 397 24.80 7.24 9.75
CA LYS A 397 25.93 6.57 10.42
C LYS A 397 25.57 5.86 11.72
N LYS A 398 24.33 6.01 12.21
CA LYS A 398 23.85 5.39 13.46
C LYS A 398 23.08 4.11 13.19
N SER A 399 23.70 3.10 12.56
CA SER A 399 23.11 1.77 12.38
C SER A 399 23.95 0.70 13.06
N ILE A 400 23.27 -0.33 13.59
CA ILE A 400 23.88 -1.42 14.38
C ILE A 400 24.43 -2.49 13.45
N PHE A 401 23.59 -3.09 12.59
CA PHE A 401 24.00 -4.22 11.75
C PHE A 401 24.61 -3.78 10.41
N LEU A 402 25.80 -4.35 10.09
CA LEU A 402 26.52 -4.11 8.85
C LEU A 402 25.91 -4.89 7.67
N ASN A 403 25.64 -6.18 7.87
CA ASN A 403 25.08 -7.07 6.85
C ASN A 403 23.65 -7.45 7.24
N TYR A 404 22.72 -7.08 6.40
CA TYR A 404 21.34 -7.50 6.47
C TYR A 404 20.74 -7.53 5.06
N SER A 405 19.73 -8.34 4.85
CA SER A 405 18.98 -8.36 3.59
C SER A 405 17.55 -8.79 3.83
N SER A 406 16.68 -8.59 2.83
CA SER A 406 15.41 -9.31 2.87
C SER A 406 15.67 -10.82 2.91
N GLY A 407 14.77 -11.58 3.50
CA GLY A 407 14.81 -13.03 3.42
C GLY A 407 14.73 -13.54 1.98
N ILE A 408 14.77 -14.85 1.83
CA ILE A 408 14.72 -15.55 0.54
C ILE A 408 13.39 -15.26 -0.16
N GLN A 409 13.40 -15.09 -1.48
CA GLN A 409 12.20 -15.05 -2.31
C GLN A 409 12.14 -16.34 -3.13
N THR A 410 11.08 -17.10 -2.91
CA THR A 410 10.88 -18.43 -3.50
C THR A 410 10.31 -18.38 -4.90
N GLU A 411 9.47 -17.38 -5.22
CA GLU A 411 8.66 -17.21 -6.42
C GLU A 411 7.45 -18.18 -6.49
N LYS A 412 7.63 -19.47 -6.11
CA LYS A 412 6.57 -20.49 -6.08
C LYS A 412 6.66 -21.30 -4.77
N ASP A 413 6.00 -20.82 -3.73
CA ASP A 413 6.04 -21.41 -2.38
C ASP A 413 5.57 -22.86 -2.37
N ASN A 414 4.55 -23.22 -3.15
CA ASN A 414 4.02 -24.58 -3.21
C ASN A 414 5.05 -25.66 -3.63
N ILE A 415 6.14 -25.25 -4.25
CA ILE A 415 7.26 -26.12 -4.64
C ILE A 415 8.45 -25.90 -3.73
N ALA A 416 8.81 -24.63 -3.54
CA ALA A 416 10.04 -24.24 -2.88
C ALA A 416 9.98 -24.40 -1.35
N ILE A 417 8.78 -24.50 -0.76
CA ILE A 417 8.58 -24.65 0.68
C ILE A 417 7.76 -25.91 0.95
N GLN A 418 8.30 -26.82 1.73
CA GLN A 418 7.66 -28.09 2.08
C GLN A 418 7.62 -28.30 3.59
N LEU A 419 6.52 -28.88 4.09
CA LEU A 419 6.29 -29.10 5.52
C LEU A 419 7.36 -29.99 6.16
N ASN A 420 7.86 -30.98 5.42
CA ASN A 420 8.86 -31.91 5.91
C ASN A 420 9.94 -32.21 4.84
N LYS A 421 11.04 -32.80 5.28
CA LYS A 421 12.20 -33.10 4.41
C LYS A 421 11.84 -34.09 3.31
N GLN A 422 11.02 -35.10 3.60
CA GLN A 422 10.62 -36.13 2.63
C GLN A 422 9.81 -35.54 1.49
N SER A 423 8.92 -34.62 1.81
CA SER A 423 8.13 -33.89 0.77
C SER A 423 9.05 -33.07 -0.14
N MET A 424 10.09 -32.44 0.40
CA MET A 424 11.08 -31.73 -0.41
C MET A 424 11.88 -32.69 -1.30
N GLU A 425 12.31 -33.83 -0.77
CA GLU A 425 12.97 -34.88 -1.55
C GLU A 425 12.09 -35.41 -2.68
N ASN A 426 10.77 -35.55 -2.44
CA ASN A 426 9.82 -35.98 -3.48
C ASN A 426 9.70 -34.94 -4.61
N VAL A 427 9.63 -33.64 -4.26
CA VAL A 427 9.67 -32.56 -5.25
C VAL A 427 10.92 -32.68 -6.13
N LEU A 428 12.09 -32.87 -5.51
CA LEU A 428 13.34 -32.96 -6.23
C LEU A 428 13.43 -34.22 -7.11
N LYS A 429 12.88 -35.36 -6.66
CA LYS A 429 12.76 -36.57 -7.48
C LYS A 429 11.88 -36.36 -8.71
N ASP A 430 10.75 -35.67 -8.56
CA ASP A 430 9.89 -35.34 -9.67
C ASP A 430 10.61 -34.47 -10.71
N PHE A 431 11.31 -33.44 -10.26
CA PHE A 431 12.09 -32.57 -11.13
C PHE A 431 13.20 -33.31 -11.90
N LYS A 432 13.72 -34.39 -11.34
CA LYS A 432 14.73 -35.25 -11.98
C LYS A 432 14.13 -36.27 -12.95
N ASN A 433 12.95 -36.82 -12.63
CA ASN A 433 12.41 -37.99 -13.30
C ASN A 433 11.26 -37.67 -14.29
N LEU A 434 10.54 -36.58 -14.08
CA LEU A 434 9.45 -36.14 -14.94
C LEU A 434 9.95 -35.18 -16.04
N THR A 435 9.29 -35.21 -17.18
CA THR A 435 9.52 -34.22 -18.23
C THR A 435 9.15 -32.82 -17.78
N LYS A 436 9.61 -31.80 -18.50
CA LYS A 436 9.25 -30.42 -18.24
C LYS A 436 7.75 -30.21 -18.27
N GLU A 437 7.06 -30.79 -19.27
CA GLU A 437 5.61 -30.70 -19.46
C GLU A 437 4.84 -31.34 -18.30
N GLU A 438 5.29 -32.50 -17.83
CA GLU A 438 4.71 -33.18 -16.67
C GLU A 438 4.87 -32.37 -15.39
N ASN A 439 6.04 -31.81 -15.14
CA ASN A 439 6.30 -30.91 -14.00
C ASN A 439 5.43 -29.65 -14.07
N VAL A 440 5.30 -29.02 -15.26
CA VAL A 440 4.42 -27.86 -15.49
C VAL A 440 2.98 -28.20 -15.10
N LYS A 441 2.48 -29.35 -15.54
CA LYS A 441 1.12 -29.81 -15.25
C LYS A 441 0.94 -30.17 -13.76
N LYS A 442 1.87 -30.92 -13.16
CA LYS A 442 1.79 -31.38 -11.78
C LYS A 442 1.81 -30.22 -10.78
N TYR A 443 2.67 -29.25 -10.99
CA TYR A 443 2.92 -28.16 -10.07
C TYR A 443 2.31 -26.83 -10.50
N ASN A 444 1.51 -26.82 -11.57
CA ASN A 444 0.90 -25.62 -12.15
C ASN A 444 1.94 -24.51 -12.37
N LEU A 445 3.04 -24.84 -13.06
CA LEU A 445 4.12 -23.92 -13.37
C LEU A 445 3.79 -23.14 -14.63
N ASP A 446 3.83 -21.83 -14.54
CA ASP A 446 3.83 -20.90 -15.66
C ASP A 446 5.26 -20.45 -15.98
N ASN A 447 5.46 -19.34 -16.69
CA ASN A 447 6.77 -18.78 -17.05
C ASN A 447 7.59 -18.31 -15.82
N SER A 448 7.73 -19.16 -14.80
CA SER A 448 8.49 -18.87 -13.60
C SER A 448 9.98 -19.19 -13.77
N ILE A 449 10.82 -18.55 -12.93
CA ILE A 449 12.26 -18.82 -12.88
C ILE A 449 12.55 -20.29 -12.55
N ILE A 450 11.69 -20.94 -11.77
CA ILE A 450 11.81 -22.37 -11.41
C ILE A 450 11.81 -23.26 -12.65
N LEU A 451 11.01 -22.95 -13.67
CA LEU A 451 11.04 -23.71 -14.94
C LEU A 451 12.39 -23.66 -15.64
N ASN A 452 13.09 -22.55 -15.53
CA ASN A 452 14.39 -22.37 -16.20
C ASN A 452 15.53 -23.08 -15.46
N THR A 453 15.27 -23.66 -14.29
CA THR A 453 16.28 -24.18 -13.37
C THR A 453 16.23 -25.66 -13.12
N LEU A 454 15.36 -26.39 -13.80
CA LEU A 454 15.42 -27.86 -13.83
C LEU A 454 16.83 -28.34 -14.20
N THR A 455 17.54 -27.62 -15.07
CA THR A 455 18.95 -27.88 -15.43
C THR A 455 19.96 -27.58 -14.30
N GLN A 456 19.66 -26.69 -13.35
CA GLN A 456 20.57 -26.44 -12.22
C GLN A 456 20.55 -27.56 -11.20
N TYR A 457 19.45 -28.25 -11.09
CA TYR A 457 19.33 -29.41 -10.23
C TYR A 457 20.15 -30.61 -10.74
N GLU A 458 20.21 -30.80 -12.05
CA GLU A 458 21.04 -31.85 -12.66
C GLU A 458 22.53 -31.70 -12.32
N ASN A 459 22.99 -30.49 -11.99
CA ASN A 459 24.40 -30.20 -11.65
C ASN A 459 24.71 -30.24 -10.15
N ASN A 460 23.78 -30.68 -9.29
CA ASN A 460 23.96 -30.87 -7.85
C ASN A 460 24.47 -29.64 -7.06
N THR A 461 24.04 -28.43 -7.43
CA THR A 461 24.54 -27.15 -6.89
C THR A 461 23.78 -26.64 -5.68
N GLY A 462 23.03 -27.47 -4.97
CA GLY A 462 22.24 -27.08 -3.81
C GLY A 462 22.02 -28.22 -2.82
N PHE A 463 21.41 -27.92 -1.70
CA PHE A 463 21.09 -28.89 -0.65
C PHE A 463 19.79 -28.55 0.05
N ILE A 464 19.17 -29.57 0.68
CA ILE A 464 17.93 -29.40 1.45
C ILE A 464 18.30 -28.77 2.79
N SER A 465 17.67 -27.65 3.10
CA SER A 465 17.88 -26.88 4.33
C SER A 465 16.56 -26.55 5.02
N LYS A 466 16.63 -26.36 6.34
CA LYS A 466 15.54 -25.77 7.11
C LYS A 466 15.43 -24.28 6.81
N ILE A 467 14.20 -23.77 6.77
CA ILE A 467 13.89 -22.37 6.59
C ILE A 467 12.87 -21.91 7.63
N HIS A 468 13.14 -20.80 8.31
CA HIS A 468 12.10 -20.08 9.04
C HIS A 468 11.13 -19.46 8.05
N TYR A 469 10.01 -20.14 7.79
CA TYR A 469 9.04 -19.72 6.78
C TYR A 469 8.08 -18.66 7.33
N ARG A 470 7.56 -18.87 8.53
CA ARG A 470 6.73 -17.90 9.27
C ARG A 470 7.11 -17.93 10.77
N PRO A 471 6.67 -16.99 11.59
CA PRO A 471 6.91 -17.03 13.03
C PRO A 471 6.55 -18.38 13.64
N PHE A 472 7.53 -19.01 14.28
CA PHE A 472 7.45 -20.36 14.89
C PHE A 472 7.16 -21.51 13.91
N ASP A 473 7.17 -21.30 12.61
CA ASP A 473 6.97 -22.33 11.60
C ASP A 473 8.25 -22.54 10.78
N ILE A 474 8.95 -23.61 11.09
CA ILE A 474 10.16 -24.04 10.39
C ILE A 474 9.76 -25.11 9.37
N GLN A 475 10.06 -24.88 8.11
CA GLN A 475 9.79 -25.77 7.01
C GLN A 475 11.08 -26.11 6.24
N TRP A 476 10.97 -26.75 5.10
CA TRP A 476 12.11 -27.22 4.32
C TRP A 476 12.12 -26.62 2.92
N THR A 477 13.31 -26.29 2.44
CA THR A 477 13.54 -25.78 1.08
C THR A 477 14.78 -26.44 0.48
N PHE A 478 14.90 -26.37 -0.84
CA PHE A 478 16.15 -26.67 -1.53
C PHE A 478 16.88 -25.37 -1.76
N TYR A 479 18.04 -25.21 -1.12
CA TYR A 479 18.81 -23.99 -1.17
C TYR A 479 19.99 -24.11 -2.13
N SER A 480 20.14 -23.13 -3.00
CA SER A 480 21.32 -22.92 -3.84
C SER A 480 21.75 -21.45 -3.75
N GLU A 481 23.04 -21.19 -3.84
CA GLU A 481 23.57 -19.82 -3.83
C GLU A 481 23.16 -19.02 -5.09
N LYS A 482 22.95 -19.72 -6.20
CA LYS A 482 22.53 -19.11 -7.47
C LYS A 482 21.02 -19.01 -7.57
N GLN A 483 20.58 -17.95 -8.23
CA GLN A 483 19.16 -17.81 -8.62
C GLN A 483 18.76 -19.02 -9.47
N GLY A 484 17.57 -19.55 -9.17
CA GLY A 484 17.13 -20.73 -9.86
C GLY A 484 15.89 -21.36 -9.20
N PHE A 485 16.09 -22.41 -8.44
CA PHE A 485 15.01 -23.00 -7.64
C PHE A 485 14.38 -21.98 -6.68
N LEU A 486 15.20 -21.07 -6.18
CA LEU A 486 14.78 -19.88 -5.45
C LEU A 486 14.95 -18.64 -6.34
N GLY A 487 13.92 -17.81 -6.42
CA GLY A 487 13.95 -16.57 -7.20
C GLY A 487 15.03 -15.60 -6.76
N ARG A 488 15.25 -15.47 -5.43
CA ARG A 488 16.35 -14.68 -4.85
C ARG A 488 16.89 -15.34 -3.58
N PRO A 489 18.00 -16.08 -3.64
CA PRO A 489 18.54 -16.84 -2.50
C PRO A 489 19.19 -15.98 -1.42
N ARG A 490 19.53 -14.71 -1.71
CA ARG A 490 20.16 -13.78 -0.75
C ARG A 490 21.44 -14.32 -0.12
N TYR A 491 22.27 -15.00 -0.90
CA TYR A 491 23.44 -15.74 -0.44
C TYR A 491 24.38 -14.90 0.44
N LYS A 492 24.64 -13.63 0.08
CA LYS A 492 25.53 -12.72 0.84
C LYS A 492 25.18 -12.65 2.34
N THR A 493 23.91 -12.82 2.70
CA THR A 493 23.44 -12.81 4.10
C THR A 493 23.16 -14.22 4.59
N MET A 494 22.47 -15.05 3.79
CA MET A 494 22.01 -16.37 4.22
C MET A 494 23.12 -17.39 4.42
N GLN A 495 24.29 -17.24 3.75
CA GLN A 495 25.46 -18.11 3.94
C GLN A 495 25.96 -18.20 5.39
N HIS A 496 25.65 -17.19 6.19
CA HIS A 496 26.07 -17.13 7.58
C HIS A 496 25.21 -18.01 8.52
N PHE A 497 24.14 -18.61 7.99
CA PHE A 497 23.27 -19.59 8.69
C PHE A 497 23.41 -21.01 8.17
N LEU A 498 24.05 -21.20 6.99
CA LEU A 498 24.14 -22.50 6.34
C LEU A 498 25.25 -23.32 6.99
N ASP A 499 24.85 -24.43 7.63
CA ASP A 499 25.75 -25.34 8.37
C ASP A 499 26.68 -24.62 9.38
N LYS A 500 26.15 -23.55 9.98
CA LYS A 500 26.87 -22.71 10.94
C LYS A 500 25.98 -22.40 12.14
N GLU A 501 26.57 -22.46 13.34
CA GLU A 501 25.88 -22.02 14.54
C GLU A 501 25.81 -20.49 14.58
N ASN A 502 24.62 -19.92 14.40
CA ASN A 502 24.40 -18.49 14.42
C ASN A 502 23.05 -18.13 14.99
N LEU A 503 22.96 -16.92 15.49
CA LEU A 503 21.72 -16.22 15.79
C LEU A 503 21.49 -15.15 14.75
N GLY A 504 20.25 -14.83 14.48
CA GLY A 504 19.89 -13.69 13.67
C GLY A 504 18.65 -13.00 14.20
N LEU A 505 18.47 -11.77 13.84
CA LEU A 505 17.28 -10.98 14.12
C LEU A 505 16.49 -10.76 12.82
N CYS A 506 15.22 -11.19 12.82
CA CYS A 506 14.27 -10.85 11.78
C CYS A 506 13.51 -9.60 12.21
N PHE A 507 13.37 -8.63 11.33
CA PHE A 507 12.71 -7.34 11.59
C PHE A 507 12.18 -6.73 10.31
N ILE A 508 11.46 -5.62 10.42
CA ILE A 508 10.93 -4.85 9.29
C ILE A 508 11.54 -3.45 9.24
N GLU A 509 11.44 -2.81 8.09
CA GLU A 509 11.81 -1.40 7.96
C GLU A 509 10.77 -0.50 8.63
N SER A 510 9.49 -0.76 8.40
CA SER A 510 8.39 0.03 8.97
C SER A 510 7.12 -0.79 9.07
N SER A 511 6.37 -0.62 10.16
CA SER A 511 5.06 -1.25 10.31
C SER A 511 4.04 -0.60 9.39
N ILE A 512 3.20 -1.43 8.79
CA ILE A 512 2.00 -1.02 8.04
C ILE A 512 0.74 -1.08 8.91
N HIS A 513 0.86 -1.60 10.13
CA HIS A 513 -0.24 -1.77 11.10
C HIS A 513 -0.18 -0.67 12.17
N ASP A 514 -1.30 -0.46 12.85
CA ASP A 514 -1.40 0.43 14.01
C ASP A 514 -0.85 -0.20 15.30
N TYR A 515 0.02 -1.19 15.14
CA TYR A 515 0.79 -1.83 16.21
C TYR A 515 2.16 -2.28 15.68
N PHE A 516 3.07 -2.59 16.59
CA PHE A 516 4.38 -3.15 16.26
C PHE A 516 4.63 -4.46 17.01
N SER A 517 4.75 -5.56 16.27
CA SER A 517 5.15 -6.88 16.79
C SER A 517 6.08 -7.63 15.81
N HIS A 518 6.84 -6.88 15.02
CA HIS A 518 7.53 -7.36 13.84
C HIS A 518 9.01 -7.63 14.12
N SER A 519 9.28 -8.44 15.13
CA SER A 519 10.64 -8.89 15.43
C SER A 519 10.63 -10.31 15.98
N ILE A 520 11.58 -11.14 15.54
CA ILE A 520 11.82 -12.47 16.08
C ILE A 520 13.25 -12.90 15.81
N VAL A 521 13.82 -13.73 16.67
CA VAL A 521 15.12 -14.35 16.44
C VAL A 521 15.01 -15.58 15.54
N CYS A 522 16.06 -15.86 14.80
CA CYS A 522 16.19 -17.04 13.94
C CYS A 522 17.56 -17.70 14.08
N SER A 523 17.63 -18.98 13.71
CA SER A 523 18.86 -19.76 13.69
C SER A 523 19.12 -20.43 12.34
N ASN A 524 18.24 -20.24 11.36
CA ASN A 524 18.34 -20.76 10.01
C ASN A 524 18.04 -19.63 9.01
N ILE A 525 18.16 -19.93 7.72
CA ILE A 525 17.72 -19.05 6.65
C ILE A 525 16.23 -18.71 6.79
N THR A 526 15.81 -17.56 6.25
CA THR A 526 14.47 -16.99 6.46
C THR A 526 13.77 -16.66 5.17
N ASP A 527 12.43 -16.72 5.15
CA ASP A 527 11.60 -16.26 4.04
C ASP A 527 11.54 -14.72 3.96
N GLY A 528 11.41 -14.18 2.76
CA GLY A 528 11.38 -12.73 2.50
C GLY A 528 10.10 -12.03 2.94
N ASN A 529 9.01 -12.78 3.11
CA ASN A 529 7.72 -12.30 3.60
C ASN A 529 7.39 -12.89 4.98
N PHE A 530 8.40 -13.03 5.81
CA PHE A 530 8.34 -13.73 7.10
C PHE A 530 7.19 -13.23 8.00
N PHE A 531 6.93 -11.92 8.01
CA PHE A 531 5.84 -11.29 8.78
C PHE A 531 4.57 -11.02 7.97
N GLY A 532 4.41 -11.60 6.77
CA GLY A 532 3.30 -11.36 5.86
C GLY A 532 3.58 -10.31 4.79
N PHE A 533 4.68 -9.61 4.92
CA PHE A 533 5.22 -8.66 3.96
C PHE A 533 6.75 -8.59 4.07
N ARG A 534 7.38 -7.74 3.25
CA ARG A 534 8.84 -7.65 3.18
C ARG A 534 9.48 -7.51 4.55
N SER A 535 10.28 -8.49 4.91
CA SER A 535 11.05 -8.57 6.15
C SER A 535 12.54 -8.69 5.86
N PHE A 536 13.34 -8.30 6.85
CA PHE A 536 14.79 -8.32 6.80
C PHE A 536 15.34 -9.27 7.85
N THR A 537 16.53 -9.80 7.59
CA THR A 537 17.27 -10.65 8.51
C THR A 537 18.70 -10.17 8.59
N ALA A 538 19.18 -9.98 9.82
CA ALA A 538 20.57 -9.71 10.12
C ALA A 538 21.14 -10.87 10.95
N PRO A 539 22.17 -11.59 10.48
CA PRO A 539 22.90 -12.54 11.31
C PRO A 539 23.66 -11.79 12.42
N LEU A 540 23.83 -12.39 13.58
CA LEU A 540 24.64 -11.79 14.66
C LEU A 540 26.12 -11.85 14.34
N TYR A 541 26.55 -12.89 13.68
CA TYR A 541 27.93 -13.09 13.27
C TYR A 541 28.06 -13.28 11.76
N LEU A 542 29.14 -12.76 11.22
CA LEU A 542 29.60 -13.03 9.86
C LEU A 542 30.73 -14.08 9.92
N TYR A 543 30.67 -15.06 9.05
CA TYR A 543 31.74 -16.03 8.84
C TYR A 543 32.53 -15.64 7.60
N VAL A 544 33.73 -15.13 7.80
CA VAL A 544 34.64 -14.67 6.74
C VAL A 544 35.95 -15.41 6.91
N ASN A 545 36.42 -16.12 5.88
CA ASN A 545 37.65 -16.93 5.91
C ASN A 545 37.75 -17.87 7.13
N ASN A 546 36.65 -18.48 7.52
CA ASN A 546 36.50 -19.33 8.72
C ASN A 546 36.58 -18.60 10.08
N GLU A 547 36.70 -17.29 10.09
CA GLU A 547 36.62 -16.49 11.30
C GLU A 547 35.16 -16.06 11.58
N LYS A 548 34.77 -16.08 12.85
CA LYS A 548 33.47 -15.65 13.35
C LYS A 548 33.61 -14.23 13.88
N ILE A 549 33.10 -13.23 13.16
CA ILE A 549 33.20 -11.82 13.53
C ILE A 549 31.81 -11.24 13.81
N PRO A 550 31.63 -10.33 14.78
CA PRO A 550 30.35 -9.66 15.01
C PRO A 550 29.88 -8.87 13.80
N ASN A 551 28.59 -8.97 13.48
CA ASN A 551 27.96 -8.25 12.36
C ASN A 551 27.55 -6.83 12.77
N PHE A 552 28.48 -6.04 13.24
CA PHE A 552 28.23 -4.65 13.61
C PHE A 552 28.94 -3.68 12.65
N THR A 553 28.36 -2.49 12.46
CA THR A 553 29.01 -1.42 11.71
C THR A 553 30.25 -0.91 12.42
N SER A 554 31.22 -0.35 11.67
CA SER A 554 32.41 0.28 12.23
C SER A 554 32.07 1.38 13.24
N GLU A 555 31.03 2.15 12.95
CA GLU A 555 30.54 3.23 13.80
C GLU A 555 29.97 2.71 15.12
N PHE A 556 29.19 1.61 15.06
CA PHE A 556 28.66 0.99 16.27
C PHE A 556 29.75 0.32 17.11
N LEU A 557 30.73 -0.31 16.47
CA LEU A 557 31.90 -0.87 17.17
C LEU A 557 32.69 0.22 17.91
N ALA A 558 32.97 1.34 17.22
CA ALA A 558 33.66 2.47 17.85
C ALA A 558 32.84 3.07 19.02
N TYR A 559 31.53 3.17 18.86
CA TYR A 559 30.65 3.59 19.95
C TYR A 559 30.69 2.60 21.12
N LYS A 560 30.59 1.29 20.84
CA LYS A 560 30.66 0.22 21.84
C LYS A 560 31.93 0.30 22.67
N GLU A 561 33.09 0.44 22.05
CA GLU A 561 34.40 0.50 22.73
C GLU A 561 34.53 1.68 23.68
N ASN A 562 33.91 2.81 23.35
CA ASN A 562 33.95 4.03 24.16
C ASN A 562 32.78 4.13 25.16
N HIS A 563 31.80 3.23 25.09
CA HIS A 563 30.62 3.27 25.96
C HIS A 563 30.86 2.57 27.29
N LYS A 564 30.51 3.21 28.40
CA LYS A 564 30.77 2.71 29.77
C LYS A 564 30.26 1.28 30.02
N ILE A 565 29.09 0.95 29.47
CA ILE A 565 28.42 -0.34 29.67
C ILE A 565 28.77 -1.32 28.57
N LEU A 566 28.65 -0.90 27.30
CA LEU A 566 28.73 -1.81 26.16
C LEU A 566 30.12 -2.37 25.91
N LYS A 567 31.18 -1.67 26.32
CA LYS A 567 32.58 -2.10 26.09
C LYS A 567 32.85 -3.53 26.54
N ASP A 568 32.25 -3.93 27.68
CA ASP A 568 32.47 -5.24 28.28
C ASP A 568 31.38 -6.26 27.91
N LYS A 569 30.41 -5.90 27.04
CA LYS A 569 29.29 -6.75 26.66
C LYS A 569 29.57 -7.57 25.39
N SER A 570 29.18 -8.83 25.42
CA SER A 570 29.23 -9.72 24.25
C SER A 570 28.22 -9.30 23.19
N PRO A 571 28.41 -9.71 21.92
CA PRO A 571 27.40 -9.50 20.88
C PRO A 571 26.03 -10.10 21.21
N GLU A 572 26.00 -11.23 21.91
CA GLU A 572 24.79 -11.89 22.38
C GLU A 572 24.06 -11.03 23.41
N GLU A 573 24.75 -10.49 24.44
CA GLU A 573 24.13 -9.61 25.45
C GLU A 573 23.54 -8.36 24.81
N ILE A 574 24.23 -7.78 23.81
CA ILE A 574 23.71 -6.64 23.03
C ILE A 574 22.44 -7.05 22.27
N LEU A 575 22.45 -8.20 21.59
CA LEU A 575 21.26 -8.71 20.90
C LEU A 575 20.11 -8.97 21.86
N TYR A 576 20.38 -9.52 23.05
CA TYR A 576 19.35 -9.76 24.07
C TYR A 576 18.73 -8.45 24.57
N PHE A 577 19.54 -7.43 24.81
CA PHE A 577 19.05 -6.10 25.16
C PHE A 577 18.17 -5.49 24.05
N ILE A 578 18.62 -5.56 22.79
CA ILE A 578 17.84 -5.13 21.62
C ILE A 578 16.50 -5.87 21.59
N TYR A 579 16.54 -7.20 21.77
CA TYR A 579 15.35 -8.05 21.64
C TYR A 579 14.32 -7.77 22.73
N ALA A 580 14.77 -7.55 23.99
CA ALA A 580 13.91 -7.13 25.09
C ALA A 580 13.21 -5.79 24.80
N ASN A 581 13.94 -4.79 24.28
CA ASN A 581 13.34 -3.52 23.89
C ASN A 581 12.26 -3.69 22.80
N LEU A 582 12.52 -4.52 21.78
CA LEU A 582 11.55 -4.79 20.72
C LEU A 582 10.31 -5.54 21.21
N TYR A 583 10.39 -6.25 22.33
CA TYR A 583 9.26 -6.94 22.98
C TYR A 583 8.58 -6.14 24.09
N ASN A 584 9.18 -5.03 24.55
CA ASN A 584 8.61 -4.16 25.58
C ASN A 584 7.37 -3.42 25.06
N PRO A 585 6.18 -3.61 25.67
CA PRO A 585 4.95 -2.94 25.25
C PRO A 585 5.04 -1.42 25.29
N ARG A 586 5.66 -0.83 26.34
CA ARG A 586 5.87 0.63 26.45
C ARG A 586 6.72 1.20 25.32
N TYR A 587 7.81 0.51 24.95
CA TYR A 587 8.62 0.91 23.82
C TYR A 587 7.80 0.90 22.54
N ARG A 588 7.04 -0.16 22.29
CA ARG A 588 6.20 -0.33 21.10
C ARG A 588 5.14 0.77 21.00
N GLU A 589 4.47 1.10 22.09
CA GLU A 589 3.44 2.14 22.16
C GLU A 589 4.06 3.54 22.04
N LYS A 590 5.06 3.86 22.86
CA LYS A 590 5.72 5.18 22.92
C LYS A 590 6.28 5.60 21.57
N TYR A 591 6.87 4.66 20.81
CA TYR A 591 7.56 4.96 19.56
C TYR A 591 6.82 4.46 18.31
N LEU A 592 5.53 4.12 18.42
CA LEU A 592 4.76 3.53 17.33
C LEU A 592 4.82 4.35 16.03
N GLU A 593 4.67 5.67 16.10
CA GLU A 593 4.71 6.53 14.92
C GLU A 593 6.08 6.51 14.22
N TYR A 594 7.16 6.40 14.97
CA TYR A 594 8.50 6.21 14.41
C TYR A 594 8.67 4.82 13.80
N LEU A 595 8.15 3.78 14.46
CA LEU A 595 8.19 2.40 13.98
C LEU A 595 7.36 2.17 12.70
N LYS A 596 6.42 3.07 12.40
CA LYS A 596 5.70 3.15 11.13
C LYS A 596 6.52 3.84 10.02
N THR A 597 7.63 4.50 10.35
CA THR A 597 8.39 5.32 9.40
C THR A 597 9.79 4.83 9.07
N GLY A 598 10.41 4.02 9.94
CA GLY A 598 11.79 3.55 9.74
C GLY A 598 12.09 2.31 10.53
N PHE A 599 13.31 1.80 10.36
CA PHE A 599 13.81 0.73 11.19
C PHE A 599 13.75 1.09 12.67
N ALA A 600 13.41 0.10 13.51
CA ALA A 600 13.42 0.28 14.95
C ALA A 600 14.78 0.79 15.42
N ARG A 601 14.76 1.70 16.40
CA ARG A 601 15.95 2.30 16.99
C ARG A 601 16.03 1.98 18.47
N ILE A 602 17.22 1.76 18.97
CA ILE A 602 17.48 1.33 20.34
C ILE A 602 18.31 2.38 21.06
N ASN A 603 17.87 2.74 22.27
CA ASN A 603 18.61 3.58 23.18
C ASN A 603 19.55 2.73 24.04
N PHE A 604 20.85 2.99 23.95
CA PHE A 604 21.86 2.35 24.82
C PHE A 604 22.32 3.26 25.95
N GLU A 605 21.90 4.53 25.98
CA GLU A 605 22.15 5.46 27.07
C GLU A 605 21.18 5.19 28.22
N VAL A 606 21.43 4.10 28.95
CA VAL A 606 20.62 3.60 30.06
C VAL A 606 21.53 3.32 31.26
N GLU A 607 20.95 3.09 32.44
CA GLU A 607 21.71 2.64 33.60
C GLU A 607 22.18 1.18 33.44
N GLN A 608 23.31 0.84 34.06
CA GLN A 608 23.87 -0.53 34.00
C GLN A 608 22.85 -1.58 34.44
N LYS A 609 22.12 -1.33 35.51
CA LYS A 609 21.08 -2.24 35.99
C LYS A 609 19.98 -2.48 34.95
N THR A 610 19.49 -1.43 34.33
CA THR A 610 18.47 -1.53 33.31
C THR A 610 18.97 -2.35 32.11
N PHE A 611 20.22 -2.14 31.69
CA PHE A 611 20.81 -2.94 30.60
C PHE A 611 20.84 -4.43 30.99
N ASP A 612 21.33 -4.76 32.19
CA ASP A 612 21.51 -6.14 32.65
C ASP A 612 20.17 -6.86 32.83
N ASP A 613 19.15 -6.18 33.37
CA ASP A 613 17.80 -6.69 33.53
C ASP A 613 17.17 -6.98 32.16
N PHE A 614 17.23 -6.03 31.24
CA PHE A 614 16.73 -6.21 29.88
C PHE A 614 17.47 -7.31 29.12
N ALA A 615 18.81 -7.38 29.23
CA ALA A 615 19.58 -8.43 28.59
C ALA A 615 19.20 -9.83 29.16
N THR A 616 18.92 -9.91 30.45
CA THR A 616 18.46 -11.14 31.10
C THR A 616 17.09 -11.57 30.59
N LEU A 617 16.12 -10.67 30.54
CA LEU A 617 14.78 -10.94 29.99
C LEU A 617 14.83 -11.25 28.49
N GLY A 618 15.65 -10.51 27.74
CA GLY A 618 15.89 -10.75 26.33
C GLY A 618 16.50 -12.13 26.05
N LYS A 619 17.42 -12.59 26.88
CA LYS A 619 17.97 -13.96 26.82
C LYS A 619 16.87 -15.00 27.01
N LYS A 620 16.01 -14.83 28.03
CA LYS A 620 14.85 -15.70 28.25
C LYS A 620 13.96 -15.76 27.02
N LEU A 621 13.63 -14.60 26.40
CA LEU A 621 12.82 -14.53 25.19
C LEU A 621 13.49 -15.24 24.00
N VAL A 622 14.80 -15.04 23.80
CA VAL A 622 15.55 -15.72 22.72
C VAL A 622 15.52 -17.23 22.90
N GLU A 623 15.77 -17.72 24.09
CA GLU A 623 15.73 -19.15 24.40
C GLU A 623 14.34 -19.76 24.19
N LEU A 624 13.29 -19.01 24.56
CA LEU A 624 11.89 -19.42 24.31
C LEU A 624 11.58 -19.49 22.81
N HIS A 625 11.89 -18.44 22.08
CA HIS A 625 11.52 -18.35 20.67
C HIS A 625 12.34 -19.27 19.76
N LEU A 626 13.47 -19.77 20.24
CA LEU A 626 14.23 -20.84 19.61
C LEU A 626 13.87 -22.25 20.14
N PHE A 627 12.84 -22.37 20.98
CA PHE A 627 12.38 -23.61 21.61
C PHE A 627 13.48 -24.36 22.39
N LYS A 628 14.44 -23.61 22.97
CA LYS A 628 15.56 -24.16 23.77
C LYS A 628 15.23 -24.35 25.24
N ARG A 629 14.03 -23.93 25.69
CA ARG A 629 13.56 -24.10 27.06
C ARG A 629 12.46 -25.13 27.14
N ASP A 630 12.56 -26.03 28.12
CA ASP A 630 11.47 -26.93 28.48
C ASP A 630 10.54 -26.19 29.46
N LEU A 631 9.28 -26.06 29.06
CA LEU A 631 8.24 -25.39 29.85
C LEU A 631 7.31 -26.44 30.46
N LYS A 632 7.26 -26.46 31.77
CA LYS A 632 6.22 -27.19 32.53
C LYS A 632 5.00 -26.27 32.61
N ASP A 633 3.91 -26.67 31.99
CA ASP A 633 2.66 -25.93 31.94
C ASP A 633 1.47 -26.90 31.93
N GLU A 634 0.30 -26.38 32.34
CA GLU A 634 -0.96 -27.16 32.34
C GLU A 634 -1.57 -27.33 30.93
N ILE A 635 -1.08 -26.56 29.93
CA ILE A 635 -1.53 -26.68 28.55
C ILE A 635 -1.10 -28.03 28.01
N ASP A 636 -2.07 -28.85 27.59
CA ASP A 636 -1.81 -30.18 27.05
C ASP A 636 -2.91 -30.61 26.06
N PHE A 637 -2.67 -31.75 25.41
CA PHE A 637 -3.69 -32.38 24.58
C PHE A 637 -4.81 -32.97 25.43
N ILE A 638 -6.02 -32.80 24.96
CA ILE A 638 -7.21 -33.45 25.56
C ILE A 638 -7.96 -34.22 24.48
N PHE A 639 -8.45 -35.43 24.86
CA PHE A 639 -9.33 -36.21 24.02
C PHE A 639 -10.78 -35.73 24.19
N LEU A 640 -11.49 -35.56 23.09
CA LEU A 640 -12.88 -35.08 23.05
C LEU A 640 -13.88 -36.24 23.11
N LYS A 641 -13.43 -37.51 22.85
CA LYS A 641 -14.19 -38.76 22.90
C LYS A 641 -13.59 -39.75 23.86
N GLU A 642 -14.39 -40.66 24.38
CA GLU A 642 -13.93 -41.72 25.33
C GLU A 642 -13.03 -42.73 24.67
N ASP A 643 -13.25 -43.07 23.39
CA ASP A 643 -12.37 -43.94 22.60
C ASP A 643 -11.08 -43.22 22.23
N LYS A 644 -10.06 -43.35 23.05
CA LYS A 644 -8.77 -42.66 22.95
C LYS A 644 -7.92 -43.13 21.75
N LYS A 645 -8.43 -43.00 20.52
CA LYS A 645 -7.61 -43.16 19.32
C LYS A 645 -6.97 -41.82 18.98
N ALA A 646 -5.64 -41.79 19.00
CA ALA A 646 -4.91 -40.60 18.58
C ALA A 646 -5.06 -40.38 17.05
N ASN A 647 -5.88 -39.46 16.67
CA ASN A 647 -5.96 -38.94 15.28
C ASN A 647 -5.14 -37.68 15.18
N PHE A 648 -4.06 -37.71 14.39
CA PHE A 648 -3.10 -36.59 14.25
C PHE A 648 -3.41 -35.69 13.06
N LYS A 649 -4.53 -35.91 12.39
CA LYS A 649 -4.97 -35.07 11.27
C LYS A 649 -5.47 -33.71 11.77
N ILE A 650 -5.01 -32.63 11.15
CA ILE A 650 -5.56 -31.29 11.35
C ILE A 650 -6.72 -31.11 10.38
N GLU A 651 -7.95 -31.20 10.88
CA GLU A 651 -9.13 -31.00 10.06
C GLU A 651 -9.36 -29.53 9.75
N LYS A 652 -10.03 -29.26 8.62
CA LYS A 652 -10.37 -27.89 8.22
C LYS A 652 -11.64 -27.45 8.95
N TYR A 653 -11.51 -26.44 9.79
CA TYR A 653 -12.63 -25.79 10.47
C TYR A 653 -12.81 -24.33 9.99
N GLN A 654 -14.04 -23.81 10.14
CA GLN A 654 -14.25 -22.38 10.09
C GLN A 654 -13.63 -21.73 11.33
N GLU A 655 -13.30 -20.44 11.25
CA GLU A 655 -12.60 -19.74 12.35
C GLU A 655 -13.35 -19.80 13.67
N LYS A 656 -14.68 -19.66 13.63
CA LYS A 656 -15.57 -19.73 14.80
C LYS A 656 -15.62 -21.10 15.48
N ASP A 657 -15.29 -22.16 14.73
CA ASP A 657 -15.37 -23.54 15.19
C ASP A 657 -13.98 -24.09 15.60
N ARG A 658 -12.90 -23.33 15.36
CA ARG A 658 -11.52 -23.69 15.67
C ARG A 658 -11.13 -23.39 17.11
N PHE A 659 -11.65 -22.31 17.69
CA PHE A 659 -11.39 -21.93 19.08
C PHE A 659 -12.71 -21.78 19.84
N ILE A 660 -12.98 -22.72 20.76
CA ILE A 660 -14.22 -22.79 21.51
C ILE A 660 -13.90 -23.19 22.96
N ASP A 661 -14.54 -22.54 23.93
CA ASP A 661 -14.44 -22.87 25.37
C ASP A 661 -12.99 -23.01 25.87
N ASN A 662 -12.13 -22.07 25.50
CA ASN A 662 -10.71 -22.09 25.82
C ASN A 662 -9.95 -23.34 25.29
N LYS A 663 -10.38 -23.88 24.15
CA LYS A 663 -9.77 -25.04 23.49
C LYS A 663 -9.49 -24.73 22.03
N ILE A 664 -8.36 -25.21 21.53
CA ILE A 664 -8.05 -25.27 20.11
C ILE A 664 -8.45 -26.65 19.60
N ILE A 665 -9.47 -26.73 18.77
CA ILE A 665 -9.96 -27.96 18.17
C ILE A 665 -9.07 -28.35 17.00
N LEU A 666 -8.45 -29.52 17.04
CA LEU A 666 -7.59 -30.04 15.96
C LEU A 666 -8.41 -30.89 15.00
N ASN A 667 -9.21 -31.79 15.55
CA ASN A 667 -10.17 -32.65 14.85
C ASN A 667 -11.29 -33.06 15.82
N GLU A 668 -12.17 -33.96 15.40
CA GLU A 668 -13.30 -34.44 16.22
C GLU A 668 -12.88 -35.23 17.47
N ASP A 669 -11.62 -35.64 17.58
CA ASP A 669 -11.10 -36.49 18.67
C ASP A 669 -10.11 -35.77 19.58
N LEU A 670 -9.47 -34.69 19.10
CA LEU A 670 -8.30 -34.09 19.75
C LEU A 670 -8.38 -32.54 19.79
N ALA A 671 -8.08 -32.01 20.97
CA ALA A 671 -7.93 -30.55 21.16
C ALA A 671 -6.74 -30.25 22.08
N ILE A 672 -6.37 -28.97 22.15
CA ILE A 672 -5.38 -28.43 23.11
C ILE A 672 -6.11 -27.52 24.10
N SER A 673 -5.85 -27.72 25.40
CA SER A 673 -6.50 -26.97 26.50
C SER A 673 -5.56 -26.93 27.73
N PRO A 674 -5.67 -25.91 28.62
CA PRO A 674 -6.47 -24.70 28.47
C PRO A 674 -5.76 -23.64 27.64
N ILE A 675 -6.46 -22.96 26.76
CA ILE A 675 -5.92 -21.86 25.95
C ILE A 675 -6.72 -20.58 26.23
N SER A 676 -6.06 -19.53 26.68
CA SER A 676 -6.72 -18.23 26.82
C SER A 676 -6.90 -17.52 25.46
N ALA A 677 -7.84 -16.57 25.41
CA ALA A 677 -8.05 -15.74 24.24
C ALA A 677 -6.77 -14.96 23.85
N GLU A 678 -5.97 -14.51 24.83
CA GLU A 678 -4.68 -13.84 24.61
C GLU A 678 -3.70 -14.74 23.84
N ILE A 679 -3.59 -16.03 24.23
CA ILE A 679 -2.72 -17.01 23.56
C ILE A 679 -3.22 -17.24 22.13
N TRP A 680 -4.53 -17.46 21.95
CA TRP A 680 -5.12 -17.71 20.62
C TRP A 680 -4.93 -16.53 19.66
N GLN A 681 -5.09 -15.30 20.17
CA GLN A 681 -5.00 -14.06 19.39
C GLN A 681 -3.56 -13.54 19.25
N PHE A 682 -2.59 -14.19 19.87
CA PHE A 682 -1.20 -13.70 19.86
C PHE A 682 -0.65 -13.55 18.46
N THR A 683 -0.08 -12.37 18.19
CA THR A 683 0.32 -11.96 16.86
C THR A 683 1.80 -11.62 16.80
N ILE A 684 2.49 -12.14 15.80
CA ILE A 684 3.83 -11.72 15.41
C ILE A 684 3.77 -11.27 13.94
N GLY A 685 4.12 -10.00 13.69
CA GLY A 685 3.92 -9.42 12.37
C GLY A 685 2.43 -9.34 12.01
N GLY A 686 2.09 -9.68 10.78
CA GLY A 686 0.70 -9.75 10.30
C GLY A 686 -0.03 -11.06 10.60
N TYR A 687 0.58 -11.98 11.39
CA TYR A 687 0.03 -13.32 11.59
C TYR A 687 -0.39 -13.58 13.04
N GLN A 688 -1.63 -14.07 13.23
CA GLN A 688 -1.99 -14.85 14.40
C GLN A 688 -1.25 -16.18 14.31
N VAL A 689 -0.25 -16.38 15.17
CA VAL A 689 0.76 -17.44 15.01
C VAL A 689 0.18 -18.85 14.96
N ILE A 690 -0.62 -19.23 15.95
CA ILE A 690 -1.24 -20.56 16.02
C ILE A 690 -2.17 -20.80 14.85
N LYS A 691 -3.02 -19.82 14.54
CA LYS A 691 -3.97 -19.90 13.42
C LYS A 691 -3.28 -20.08 12.08
N GLN A 692 -2.17 -19.37 11.86
CA GLN A 692 -1.41 -19.45 10.62
C GLN A 692 -0.72 -20.81 10.48
N TRP A 693 -0.16 -21.34 11.56
CA TRP A 693 0.44 -22.68 11.58
C TRP A 693 -0.57 -23.78 11.23
N LEU A 694 -1.76 -23.74 11.84
CA LEU A 694 -2.87 -24.66 11.57
C LEU A 694 -3.37 -24.55 10.12
N LYS A 695 -3.47 -23.33 9.59
CA LYS A 695 -3.91 -23.06 8.21
C LYS A 695 -3.04 -23.75 7.17
N TYR A 696 -1.73 -23.80 7.37
CA TYR A 696 -0.80 -24.48 6.45
C TYR A 696 -0.90 -26.01 6.53
N ARG A 697 -1.51 -26.52 7.58
CA ARG A 697 -1.68 -27.97 7.83
C ARG A 697 -3.14 -28.44 7.76
N ASN A 698 -4.03 -27.66 7.16
CA ASN A 698 -5.40 -28.08 6.91
C ASN A 698 -5.43 -29.37 6.09
N ASP A 699 -6.20 -30.37 6.55
CA ASP A 699 -6.32 -31.72 5.97
C ASP A 699 -5.00 -32.52 5.90
N TYR A 700 -3.99 -32.09 6.67
CA TYR A 700 -2.68 -32.73 6.75
C TYR A 700 -2.59 -33.60 7.99
N GLU A 701 -2.02 -34.80 7.84
CA GLU A 701 -1.72 -35.70 8.94
C GLU A 701 -0.35 -35.37 9.50
N CYS A 702 -0.33 -34.79 10.69
CA CYS A 702 0.89 -34.35 11.36
C CYS A 702 1.63 -35.60 11.96
N SER A 703 2.94 -35.48 12.03
CA SER A 703 3.71 -36.37 12.89
C SER A 703 3.50 -35.99 14.36
N LYS A 704 3.89 -36.90 15.25
CA LYS A 704 3.85 -36.67 16.70
C LYS A 704 4.70 -35.46 17.08
N GLU A 705 5.88 -35.31 16.46
CA GLU A 705 6.82 -34.21 16.69
C GLU A 705 6.22 -32.89 16.24
N GLU A 706 5.46 -32.88 15.15
CA GLU A 706 4.78 -31.64 14.69
C GLU A 706 3.67 -31.19 15.64
N LEU A 707 2.90 -32.12 16.21
CA LEU A 707 1.90 -31.80 17.23
C LEU A 707 2.54 -31.35 18.54
N GLU A 708 3.63 -32.05 18.98
CA GLU A 708 4.41 -31.61 20.16
C GLU A 708 4.99 -30.21 19.96
N HIS A 709 5.40 -29.85 18.74
CA HIS A 709 5.83 -28.48 18.39
C HIS A 709 4.68 -27.48 18.55
N LEU A 710 3.47 -27.80 18.06
CA LEU A 710 2.28 -26.96 18.25
C LEU A 710 1.98 -26.74 19.74
N LEU A 711 2.04 -27.81 20.54
CA LEU A 711 1.84 -27.73 21.98
C LEU A 711 2.90 -26.83 22.65
N LYS A 712 4.18 -27.02 22.31
CA LYS A 712 5.29 -26.19 22.80
C LYS A 712 5.08 -24.72 22.38
N MET A 713 4.60 -24.47 21.16
CA MET A 713 4.32 -23.13 20.66
C MET A 713 3.25 -22.42 21.53
N CYS A 714 2.18 -23.12 21.93
CA CYS A 714 1.17 -22.55 22.84
C CYS A 714 1.79 -22.15 24.19
N LYS A 715 2.65 -23.02 24.77
CA LYS A 715 3.36 -22.75 26.03
C LYS A 715 4.35 -21.57 25.90
N VAL A 716 5.10 -21.51 24.80
CA VAL A 716 6.03 -20.41 24.49
C VAL A 716 5.29 -19.08 24.37
N ILE A 717 4.14 -19.07 23.72
CA ILE A 717 3.32 -17.84 23.59
C ILE A 717 2.84 -17.38 24.97
N LYS A 718 2.34 -18.30 25.82
CA LYS A 718 1.92 -17.97 27.19
C LYS A 718 3.06 -17.30 27.97
N GLU A 719 4.24 -17.91 27.95
CA GLU A 719 5.40 -17.38 28.68
C GLU A 719 5.92 -16.07 28.06
N THR A 720 5.82 -15.92 26.74
CA THR A 720 6.14 -14.64 26.07
C THR A 720 5.24 -13.50 26.56
N ILE A 721 3.94 -13.77 26.71
CA ILE A 721 2.98 -12.79 27.26
C ILE A 721 3.35 -12.41 28.70
N ASN A 722 3.76 -13.39 29.52
CA ASN A 722 4.21 -13.12 30.90
C ASN A 722 5.46 -12.24 30.92
N LEU A 723 6.47 -12.56 30.09
CA LEU A 723 7.69 -11.74 29.99
C LEU A 723 7.43 -10.33 29.42
N GLN A 724 6.44 -10.17 28.54
CA GLN A 724 6.03 -8.85 28.09
C GLN A 724 5.39 -8.03 29.23
N LYS A 725 4.61 -8.67 30.10
CA LYS A 725 4.09 -8.01 31.31
C LYS A 725 5.23 -7.59 32.25
N GLU A 726 6.22 -8.47 32.48
CA GLU A 726 7.41 -8.16 33.27
C GLU A 726 8.22 -6.99 32.65
N LEU A 727 8.44 -6.98 31.33
CA LEU A 727 9.09 -5.88 30.60
C LEU A 727 8.31 -4.56 30.67
N ASN A 728 7.00 -4.61 30.84
CA ASN A 728 6.15 -3.43 30.93
C ASN A 728 6.28 -2.71 32.28
N ASP A 729 6.81 -3.36 33.31
CA ASP A 729 7.04 -2.77 34.64
C ASP A 729 8.29 -1.86 34.67
N TYR A 730 9.16 -1.98 33.67
CA TYR A 730 10.34 -1.12 33.47
C TYR A 730 10.00 0.05 32.54
#